data_ef14eb589438be31e91a7eaeef342496
#
_entry.id   ef14eb589438be31e91a7eaeef342496
#
_cell.length_a   1.000
_cell.length_b   1.000
_cell.length_c   1.000
_cell.angle_alpha   90.00
_cell.angle_beta   90.00
_cell.angle_gamma   90.00
#
_symmetry.space_group_name_H-M   'P 1'
#
loop_
_entity.id
_entity.type
_entity.pdbx_description
1 polymer ?
#
loop_
_entity_poly.entity_id
_entity_poly.type
_entity_poly.pdbx_seq_one_letter_code
_entity_poly.pdbx_strand_id
1 'polypeptide(L)'
;MPSFLKFLFRLSFALMLIFWVPDNLHNTLTGNVTHLEGLWRQTDWVEQQMQIMTPEERIGQLFMVAAFSNKDDTHETAIRYLIENYHIGGMIFFQGTPLKQAELTNRYQAASKTPLLIAIDGEWGLGMRLENTLKFPKQLTLGAIQDNNLLYEMGVEIARQCRRVGIQMNMAPVIDVNNNANNPVIYDRSFGEDKYNVARKGIAYMEGMEANGVMACAKHFPGHGDTNSDSHYSLPVINHNIEHLKNIELYPFKELISKKVSGVMVAHLSIPALDNSIVKPPVTQTMPTTLSKKVVTDLLKKEMKYEGLVITDALNMKGVSEFFSPGILDVKALLAGNDILLYPENVGKAFDEIKNAIAKGEITQSEIDSRVRKILKAKYKVGLDKFEPIKTENLSNDLNTANAELLINKLYKSAITLVRNELQLIPFKQLEEKTIASLSIGATTMTDFQKKLNLYAKIEHHTLKASDTEKTFDQKYEDLKGFSHVIIGLHKLNNKASANYGIPPAAIALINKLKKTAQVTVVVFGSPYSLKNFEQLETLVVAYEDNKTTQLLSAQALFGAFSLQGKLPVSASPSFYYGKGENTTGSIRLEYSIPEDVGINARYLEPIDSIARKAIKDGATPGCQILVAKNGKVIYDKSFGYHTYGNDVPVHDSDIYDLASITKIAATALGLMEMYEKGKIELYDTLGKFLPELAGSNKAKLRIRDILIHEAGLEAFIPFYEKTLDPATRAQLYRTMRDTLFSIPVAQGLFLRKDYIDVIYETIKNSSLPHREYKYSDLGFFYFKKMLESYANTSLDQYLNERFYAHLGTNTLCFNPHDRFSKRRIVPSENDTKWRQQRVHGYVHDMGSAMLGGVCGHAGLFSNANDLAILMQMLLNKGHYGGERFFNQSTVELFTAYQNGNSRRGLIFDKPEPNSRYSNPASKLASFKTFGHTGFTGTCAWADPEHQLIYIFLSNRTYPKMSNNKLHSANIRTKIHDVIYQAMAKSKGV
;
A
#
# COMPACT_ATOMS: atom_id res chain seq x y z
N MET A 1 -18.03 -62.38 -11.33
CA MET A 1 -18.28 -61.94 -12.70
C MET A 1 -19.72 -61.56 -13.05
N PRO A 2 -20.81 -62.08 -12.48
CA PRO A 2 -22.17 -61.63 -12.85
C PRO A 2 -22.56 -60.23 -12.36
N SER A 3 -21.98 -59.72 -11.29
CA SER A 3 -22.30 -58.39 -10.74
C SER A 3 -21.63 -57.23 -11.53
N PHE A 4 -20.45 -57.46 -12.07
CA PHE A 4 -19.70 -56.48 -12.86
C PHE A 4 -20.34 -56.24 -14.23
N LEU A 5 -20.85 -57.31 -14.88
CA LEU A 5 -21.57 -57.13 -16.16
C LEU A 5 -22.92 -56.40 -16.01
N LYS A 6 -23.63 -56.63 -14.88
CA LYS A 6 -24.87 -55.90 -14.56
C LYS A 6 -24.60 -54.43 -14.25
N PHE A 7 -23.44 -54.11 -13.71
CA PHE A 7 -23.01 -52.73 -13.47
C PHE A 7 -22.66 -52.01 -14.78
N LEU A 8 -21.89 -52.63 -15.65
CA LEU A 8 -21.57 -52.09 -17.00
C LEU A 8 -22.82 -51.87 -17.84
N PHE A 9 -23.82 -52.77 -17.77
CA PHE A 9 -25.08 -52.62 -18.49
C PHE A 9 -25.95 -51.47 -17.95
N ARG A 10 -25.92 -51.23 -16.63
CA ARG A 10 -26.59 -50.09 -16.00
C ARG A 10 -25.86 -48.78 -16.27
N LEU A 11 -24.53 -48.80 -16.37
CA LEU A 11 -23.70 -47.61 -16.70
C LEU A 11 -23.88 -47.20 -18.18
N SER A 12 -23.95 -48.19 -19.12
CA SER A 12 -24.20 -47.86 -20.52
C SER A 12 -25.63 -47.39 -20.76
N PHE A 13 -26.61 -47.86 -19.99
CA PHE A 13 -28.00 -47.38 -20.04
C PHE A 13 -28.15 -45.97 -19.46
N ALA A 14 -27.41 -45.66 -18.38
CA ALA A 14 -27.32 -44.31 -17.85
C ALA A 14 -26.63 -43.34 -18.79
N LEU A 15 -25.57 -43.77 -19.50
CA LEU A 15 -24.89 -42.97 -20.53
C LEU A 15 -25.76 -42.72 -21.78
N MET A 16 -26.62 -43.67 -22.18
CA MET A 16 -27.56 -43.43 -23.29
C MET A 16 -28.70 -42.48 -22.93
N LEU A 17 -29.11 -42.37 -21.69
CA LEU A 17 -30.12 -41.41 -21.25
C LEU A 17 -29.55 -39.94 -21.18
N ILE A 18 -28.23 -39.77 -21.07
CA ILE A 18 -27.58 -38.44 -21.01
C ILE A 18 -27.66 -37.69 -22.36
N PHE A 19 -27.77 -38.37 -23.45
CA PHE A 19 -27.86 -37.77 -24.78
C PHE A 19 -29.25 -37.23 -25.21
N TRP A 20 -30.26 -37.38 -24.35
CA TRP A 20 -31.65 -36.96 -24.64
C TRP A 20 -32.27 -36.01 -23.57
N VAL A 21 -31.47 -35.27 -22.84
CA VAL A 21 -31.88 -34.40 -21.73
C VAL A 21 -31.61 -32.92 -22.08
N PRO A 22 -32.53 -31.99 -21.80
CA PRO A 22 -32.29 -30.55 -22.00
C PRO A 22 -31.07 -30.04 -21.25
N ASP A 23 -30.35 -29.03 -21.81
CA ASP A 23 -29.06 -28.53 -21.35
C ASP A 23 -28.96 -28.22 -19.84
N ASN A 24 -30.03 -27.80 -19.20
CA ASN A 24 -30.07 -27.51 -17.74
C ASN A 24 -30.02 -28.75 -16.86
N LEU A 25 -30.46 -29.93 -17.36
CA LEU A 25 -30.31 -31.19 -16.64
C LEU A 25 -29.01 -31.90 -17.03
N HIS A 26 -28.43 -31.60 -18.17
CA HIS A 26 -27.16 -32.17 -18.62
C HIS A 26 -25.99 -31.76 -17.71
N ASN A 27 -25.89 -30.48 -17.34
CA ASN A 27 -24.85 -29.96 -16.43
C ASN A 27 -24.97 -30.52 -14.99
N THR A 28 -26.20 -30.81 -14.53
CA THR A 28 -26.41 -31.35 -13.19
C THR A 28 -26.10 -32.86 -13.16
N LEU A 29 -26.40 -33.60 -14.24
CA LEU A 29 -26.11 -35.03 -14.34
C LEU A 29 -24.62 -35.29 -14.59
N THR A 30 -23.97 -34.53 -15.44
CA THR A 30 -22.51 -34.63 -15.67
C THR A 30 -21.71 -34.26 -14.42
N GLY A 31 -22.12 -33.21 -13.66
CA GLY A 31 -21.54 -32.86 -12.39
C GLY A 31 -21.65 -33.98 -11.34
N ASN A 32 -22.80 -34.65 -11.28
CA ASN A 32 -23.00 -35.80 -10.35
C ASN A 32 -22.17 -37.05 -10.75
N VAL A 33 -22.01 -37.30 -12.05
CA VAL A 33 -21.20 -38.44 -12.54
C VAL A 33 -19.73 -38.24 -12.24
N THR A 34 -19.19 -37.02 -12.51
CA THR A 34 -17.79 -36.69 -12.20
C THR A 34 -17.52 -36.71 -10.69
N HIS A 35 -18.46 -36.25 -9.89
CA HIS A 35 -18.36 -36.33 -8.42
C HIS A 35 -18.35 -37.81 -7.92
N LEU A 36 -19.20 -38.64 -8.45
CA LEU A 36 -19.23 -40.08 -8.10
C LEU A 36 -17.94 -40.80 -8.54
N GLU A 37 -17.43 -40.53 -9.74
CA GLU A 37 -16.14 -41.07 -10.17
C GLU A 37 -14.98 -40.58 -9.29
N GLY A 38 -14.97 -39.34 -8.86
CA GLY A 38 -13.99 -38.81 -7.91
C GLY A 38 -14.01 -39.56 -6.57
N LEU A 39 -15.19 -39.81 -6.01
CA LEU A 39 -15.36 -40.57 -4.76
C LEU A 39 -14.92 -42.04 -4.90
N TRP A 40 -15.17 -42.67 -6.06
CA TRP A 40 -14.70 -44.04 -6.32
C TRP A 40 -13.18 -44.10 -6.39
N ARG A 41 -12.52 -43.19 -7.11
CA ARG A 41 -11.05 -43.12 -7.19
C ARG A 41 -10.41 -42.83 -5.83
N GLN A 42 -11.00 -41.92 -5.03
CA GLN A 42 -10.55 -41.70 -3.65
C GLN A 42 -10.63 -42.95 -2.79
N THR A 43 -11.78 -43.64 -2.81
CA THR A 43 -11.98 -44.85 -2.01
C THR A 43 -11.01 -45.93 -2.46
N ASP A 44 -10.81 -46.10 -3.76
CA ASP A 44 -9.90 -47.09 -4.33
C ASP A 44 -8.45 -46.84 -3.90
N TRP A 45 -7.97 -45.61 -4.03
CA TRP A 45 -6.62 -45.21 -3.60
C TRP A 45 -6.42 -45.38 -2.09
N VAL A 46 -7.38 -44.99 -1.28
CA VAL A 46 -7.32 -45.12 0.18
C VAL A 46 -7.22 -46.59 0.59
N GLU A 47 -8.08 -47.47 0.03
CA GLU A 47 -8.05 -48.88 0.38
C GLU A 47 -6.81 -49.62 -0.17
N GLN A 48 -6.27 -49.20 -1.34
CA GLN A 48 -4.97 -49.67 -1.82
C GLN A 48 -3.85 -49.34 -0.84
N GLN A 49 -3.80 -48.06 -0.35
CA GLN A 49 -2.81 -47.65 0.66
C GLN A 49 -2.99 -48.47 1.95
N MET A 50 -4.21 -48.66 2.41
CA MET A 50 -4.50 -49.47 3.60
C MET A 50 -4.06 -50.93 3.46
N GLN A 51 -4.17 -51.53 2.27
CA GLN A 51 -3.74 -52.92 2.00
C GLN A 51 -2.21 -53.06 1.99
N ILE A 52 -1.49 -52.06 1.52
CA ILE A 52 -0.02 -52.07 1.43
C ILE A 52 0.63 -51.85 2.82
N MET A 53 0.02 -51.03 3.65
CA MET A 53 0.55 -50.65 4.96
C MET A 53 0.49 -51.78 5.98
N THR A 54 1.59 -52.02 6.69
CA THR A 54 1.59 -52.85 7.91
C THR A 54 0.83 -52.12 9.04
N PRO A 55 0.42 -52.86 10.11
CA PRO A 55 -0.16 -52.22 11.29
C PRO A 55 0.72 -51.13 11.90
N GLU A 56 2.04 -51.33 11.89
CA GLU A 56 3.05 -50.38 12.37
C GLU A 56 3.08 -49.13 11.50
N GLU A 57 3.13 -49.27 10.18
CA GLU A 57 3.08 -48.14 9.25
C GLU A 57 1.81 -47.30 9.42
N ARG A 58 0.67 -47.94 9.74
CA ARG A 58 -0.58 -47.23 10.06
C ARG A 58 -0.49 -46.42 11.34
N ILE A 59 0.18 -46.92 12.39
CA ILE A 59 0.43 -46.13 13.61
C ILE A 59 1.25 -44.87 13.27
N GLY A 60 2.30 -45.03 12.43
CA GLY A 60 3.13 -43.90 11.98
C GLY A 60 2.34 -42.78 11.34
N GLN A 61 1.27 -43.08 10.58
CA GLN A 61 0.44 -42.09 9.90
C GLN A 61 -0.28 -41.12 10.86
N LEU A 62 -0.37 -41.42 12.15
CA LEU A 62 -1.00 -40.58 13.16
C LEU A 62 -0.10 -39.41 13.58
N PHE A 63 1.22 -39.44 13.30
CA PHE A 63 2.18 -38.45 13.76
C PHE A 63 2.40 -37.31 12.72
N MET A 64 2.32 -36.08 13.21
CA MET A 64 2.75 -34.89 12.47
C MET A 64 3.89 -34.19 13.26
N VAL A 65 5.12 -34.31 12.78
CA VAL A 65 6.31 -33.86 13.50
C VAL A 65 6.70 -32.44 13.08
N ALA A 66 7.42 -31.72 13.96
CA ALA A 66 7.96 -30.40 13.63
C ALA A 66 9.23 -30.49 12.78
N ALA A 67 9.27 -29.79 11.65
CA ALA A 67 10.40 -29.64 10.79
C ALA A 67 10.85 -28.17 10.73
N PHE A 68 12.16 -27.92 10.71
CA PHE A 68 12.74 -26.59 10.70
C PHE A 68 13.67 -26.47 9.48
N SER A 69 13.42 -25.49 8.62
CA SER A 69 14.26 -25.29 7.44
C SER A 69 15.49 -24.39 7.68
N ASN A 70 15.65 -23.86 8.89
CA ASN A 70 16.84 -23.08 9.30
C ASN A 70 17.81 -23.87 10.19
N LYS A 71 17.57 -25.18 10.42
CA LYS A 71 18.47 -26.07 11.17
C LYS A 71 19.44 -26.79 10.23
N ASP A 72 20.47 -27.40 10.83
CA ASP A 72 21.55 -28.12 10.16
C ASP A 72 21.16 -29.54 9.69
N ASP A 73 22.12 -30.22 9.09
CA ASP A 73 21.97 -31.57 8.55
C ASP A 73 21.67 -32.63 9.63
N THR A 74 22.03 -32.37 10.90
CA THR A 74 21.67 -33.24 12.03
C THR A 74 20.16 -33.30 12.21
N HIS A 75 19.49 -32.15 12.09
CA HIS A 75 18.03 -32.10 12.15
C HIS A 75 17.40 -32.79 10.93
N GLU A 76 17.94 -32.58 9.74
CA GLU A 76 17.46 -33.26 8.53
C GLU A 76 17.56 -34.78 8.67
N THR A 77 18.71 -35.27 9.17
CA THR A 77 18.93 -36.70 9.43
C THR A 77 17.96 -37.27 10.45
N ALA A 78 17.66 -36.51 11.52
CA ALA A 78 16.69 -36.93 12.53
C ALA A 78 15.27 -37.03 11.95
N ILE A 79 14.83 -36.08 11.14
CA ILE A 79 13.53 -36.14 10.47
C ILE A 79 13.47 -37.31 9.48
N ARG A 80 14.52 -37.49 8.69
CA ARG A 80 14.62 -38.62 7.74
C ARG A 80 14.53 -39.96 8.46
N TYR A 81 15.19 -40.11 9.61
CA TYR A 81 15.09 -41.29 10.45
C TYR A 81 13.64 -41.58 10.87
N LEU A 82 12.88 -40.53 11.25
CA LEU A 82 11.45 -40.70 11.60
C LEU A 82 10.59 -41.14 10.40
N ILE A 83 10.89 -40.64 9.21
CA ILE A 83 10.20 -41.03 7.96
C ILE A 83 10.48 -42.48 7.63
N GLU A 84 11.74 -42.89 7.65
CA GLU A 84 12.18 -44.24 7.19
C GLU A 84 11.84 -45.34 8.20
N ASN A 85 11.87 -45.06 9.52
CA ASN A 85 11.69 -46.08 10.56
C ASN A 85 10.32 -46.06 11.23
N TYR A 86 9.65 -44.94 11.31
CA TYR A 86 8.31 -44.84 11.93
C TYR A 86 7.21 -44.49 10.93
N HIS A 87 7.55 -44.23 9.66
CA HIS A 87 6.59 -43.96 8.58
C HIS A 87 5.58 -42.87 8.95
N ILE A 88 6.08 -41.74 9.50
CA ILE A 88 5.25 -40.62 9.98
C ILE A 88 4.30 -40.14 8.90
N GLY A 89 3.08 -39.69 9.32
CA GLY A 89 2.02 -39.26 8.39
C GLY A 89 2.20 -37.87 7.82
N GLY A 90 2.91 -36.98 8.51
CA GLY A 90 3.09 -35.59 8.06
C GLY A 90 4.09 -34.83 8.88
N MET A 91 4.27 -33.59 8.52
CA MET A 91 5.10 -32.62 9.24
C MET A 91 4.57 -31.20 9.16
N ILE A 92 4.88 -30.40 10.17
CA ILE A 92 4.61 -28.98 10.20
C ILE A 92 5.93 -28.20 10.15
N PHE A 93 6.07 -27.30 9.16
CA PHE A 93 7.28 -26.49 9.02
C PHE A 93 7.25 -25.23 9.89
N PHE A 94 8.37 -24.98 10.56
CA PHE A 94 8.68 -23.77 11.28
C PHE A 94 9.96 -23.16 10.72
N GLN A 95 10.05 -21.83 10.72
CA GLN A 95 11.24 -21.01 10.47
C GLN A 95 12.14 -21.42 9.28
N GLY A 96 12.78 -20.44 8.67
CA GLY A 96 13.73 -20.58 7.59
C GLY A 96 13.26 -19.90 6.30
N THR A 97 13.82 -20.32 5.16
CA THR A 97 13.51 -19.74 3.86
C THR A 97 12.58 -20.63 3.03
N PRO A 98 11.76 -20.07 2.13
CA PRO A 98 10.91 -20.87 1.24
C PRO A 98 11.70 -21.85 0.37
N LEU A 99 12.87 -21.46 -0.10
CA LEU A 99 13.72 -22.31 -0.92
C LEU A 99 14.17 -23.56 -0.16
N LYS A 100 14.75 -23.37 1.03
CA LYS A 100 15.22 -24.52 1.86
C LYS A 100 14.07 -25.39 2.29
N GLN A 101 12.90 -24.79 2.63
CA GLN A 101 11.70 -25.58 2.97
C GLN A 101 11.23 -26.44 1.78
N ALA A 102 11.19 -25.89 0.55
CA ALA A 102 10.77 -26.62 -0.64
C ALA A 102 11.75 -27.76 -0.98
N GLU A 103 13.06 -27.50 -0.88
CA GLU A 103 14.10 -28.52 -1.07
C GLU A 103 13.98 -29.67 -0.06
N LEU A 104 13.79 -29.34 1.23
CA LEU A 104 13.59 -30.32 2.28
C LEU A 104 12.31 -31.14 2.05
N THR A 105 11.22 -30.46 1.67
CA THR A 105 9.95 -31.14 1.34
C THR A 105 10.16 -32.16 0.23
N ASN A 106 10.87 -31.82 -0.85
CA ASN A 106 11.15 -32.74 -1.94
C ASN A 106 11.96 -33.96 -1.45
N ARG A 107 12.98 -33.76 -0.63
CA ARG A 107 13.81 -34.86 -0.09
C ARG A 107 13.00 -35.76 0.87
N TYR A 108 12.18 -35.17 1.73
CA TYR A 108 11.36 -35.92 2.68
C TYR A 108 10.26 -36.71 1.99
N GLN A 109 9.60 -36.14 0.99
CA GLN A 109 8.62 -36.84 0.18
C GLN A 109 9.24 -38.00 -0.59
N ALA A 110 10.45 -37.83 -1.14
CA ALA A 110 11.18 -38.90 -1.82
C ALA A 110 11.60 -40.05 -0.90
N ALA A 111 11.83 -39.78 0.39
CA ALA A 111 12.19 -40.80 1.40
C ALA A 111 10.95 -41.50 1.98
N SER A 112 9.75 -41.00 1.76
CA SER A 112 8.51 -41.52 2.36
C SER A 112 7.82 -42.53 1.44
N LYS A 113 7.39 -43.65 2.01
CA LYS A 113 6.58 -44.69 1.29
C LYS A 113 5.17 -44.16 1.00
N THR A 114 4.56 -43.48 1.96
CA THR A 114 3.25 -42.87 1.85
C THR A 114 3.42 -41.39 1.86
N PRO A 115 2.85 -40.59 0.90
CA PRO A 115 3.04 -39.17 0.83
C PRO A 115 2.78 -38.44 2.15
N LEU A 116 3.71 -37.57 2.54
CA LEU A 116 3.62 -36.78 3.78
C LEU A 116 2.63 -35.64 3.63
N LEU A 117 1.78 -35.45 4.63
CA LEU A 117 0.96 -34.24 4.74
C LEU A 117 1.81 -33.09 5.29
N ILE A 118 2.09 -32.09 4.46
CA ILE A 118 2.90 -30.94 4.86
C ILE A 118 2.00 -29.82 5.33
N ALA A 119 2.26 -29.34 6.55
CA ALA A 119 1.52 -28.24 7.17
C ALA A 119 2.43 -27.04 7.49
N ILE A 120 1.81 -25.88 7.71
CA ILE A 120 2.43 -24.69 8.25
C ILE A 120 1.47 -24.02 9.25
N ASP A 121 2.02 -23.30 10.22
CA ASP A 121 1.28 -22.38 11.06
C ASP A 121 1.43 -20.98 10.50
N GLY A 122 0.58 -20.63 9.55
CA GLY A 122 0.63 -19.41 8.74
C GLY A 122 -0.61 -18.53 8.90
N GLU A 123 -0.92 -18.06 10.13
CA GLU A 123 -2.12 -17.27 10.45
C GLU A 123 -2.19 -15.98 9.61
N TRP A 124 -1.05 -15.35 9.36
CA TRP A 124 -0.90 -14.20 8.45
C TRP A 124 -0.02 -14.54 7.24
N GLY A 125 -0.23 -15.73 6.68
CA GLY A 125 0.48 -16.26 5.51
C GLY A 125 1.86 -16.82 5.84
N LEU A 126 2.61 -17.19 4.79
CA LEU A 126 3.94 -17.81 4.92
C LEU A 126 4.92 -16.95 5.72
N GLY A 127 4.77 -15.63 5.65
CA GLY A 127 5.62 -14.67 6.36
C GLY A 127 5.55 -14.74 7.89
N MET A 128 4.64 -15.52 8.45
CA MET A 128 4.66 -15.87 9.87
C MET A 128 5.86 -16.76 10.22
N ARG A 129 6.26 -17.66 9.31
CA ARG A 129 7.26 -18.71 9.53
C ARG A 129 8.45 -18.62 8.58
N LEU A 130 8.24 -18.18 7.35
CA LEU A 130 9.26 -18.19 6.30
C LEU A 130 9.74 -16.76 6.00
N GLU A 131 11.07 -16.60 6.05
CA GLU A 131 11.74 -15.33 5.79
C GLU A 131 11.56 -14.89 4.32
N ASN A 132 11.68 -13.60 4.07
CA ASN A 132 11.61 -13.00 2.72
C ASN A 132 10.31 -13.33 1.96
N THR A 133 9.21 -13.53 2.68
CA THR A 133 7.85 -13.63 2.14
C THR A 133 6.97 -12.50 2.68
N LEU A 134 5.97 -12.13 1.90
CA LEU A 134 4.99 -11.12 2.29
C LEU A 134 4.22 -11.56 3.54
N LYS A 135 3.92 -10.57 4.41
CA LYS A 135 3.11 -10.75 5.60
C LYS A 135 1.77 -10.08 5.39
N PHE A 136 0.70 -10.84 5.54
CA PHE A 136 -0.64 -10.31 5.60
C PHE A 136 -0.91 -9.66 6.97
N PRO A 137 -1.96 -8.81 7.09
CA PRO A 137 -2.34 -8.26 8.39
C PRO A 137 -2.71 -9.36 9.39
N LYS A 138 -2.45 -9.09 10.68
CA LYS A 138 -2.91 -9.96 11.76
C LYS A 138 -4.43 -9.96 11.86
N GLN A 139 -4.99 -11.03 12.44
CA GLN A 139 -6.43 -11.21 12.45
C GLN A 139 -7.20 -10.10 13.19
N LEU A 140 -6.61 -9.47 14.22
CA LEU A 140 -7.24 -8.33 14.89
C LEU A 140 -7.38 -7.12 13.95
N THR A 141 -6.38 -6.87 13.11
CA THR A 141 -6.45 -5.85 12.05
C THR A 141 -7.54 -6.21 11.03
N LEU A 142 -7.58 -7.48 10.59
CA LEU A 142 -8.61 -7.98 9.68
C LEU A 142 -10.01 -7.90 10.28
N GLY A 143 -10.10 -8.00 11.62
CA GLY A 143 -11.35 -7.85 12.36
C GLY A 143 -12.07 -6.53 12.12
N ALA A 144 -11.33 -5.47 11.80
CA ALA A 144 -11.87 -4.14 11.52
C ALA A 144 -12.50 -3.99 10.12
N ILE A 145 -12.16 -4.87 9.18
CA ILE A 145 -12.62 -4.81 7.78
C ILE A 145 -14.12 -5.13 7.68
N GLN A 146 -14.84 -4.37 6.86
CA GLN A 146 -16.29 -4.58 6.68
C GLN A 146 -16.61 -5.49 5.47
N ASP A 147 -15.75 -5.51 4.45
CA ASP A 147 -15.89 -6.37 3.28
C ASP A 147 -15.13 -7.70 3.46
N ASN A 148 -15.86 -8.77 3.77
CA ASN A 148 -15.28 -10.10 3.96
C ASN A 148 -14.77 -10.75 2.66
N ASN A 149 -15.11 -10.24 1.47
CA ASN A 149 -14.52 -10.74 0.22
C ASN A 149 -13.01 -10.54 0.19
N LEU A 150 -12.49 -9.47 0.82
CA LEU A 150 -11.04 -9.26 0.95
C LEU A 150 -10.36 -10.38 1.77
N LEU A 151 -11.05 -10.93 2.76
CA LEU A 151 -10.51 -12.06 3.55
C LEU A 151 -10.57 -13.37 2.76
N TYR A 152 -11.60 -13.56 1.92
CA TYR A 152 -11.65 -14.67 0.98
C TYR A 152 -10.49 -14.58 -0.03
N GLU A 153 -10.27 -13.40 -0.65
CA GLU A 153 -9.14 -13.18 -1.56
C GLU A 153 -7.78 -13.43 -0.86
N MET A 154 -7.66 -13.03 0.41
CA MET A 154 -6.48 -13.33 1.22
C MET A 154 -6.28 -14.84 1.39
N GLY A 155 -7.35 -15.59 1.69
CA GLY A 155 -7.31 -17.05 1.77
C GLY A 155 -6.88 -17.70 0.46
N VAL A 156 -7.38 -17.21 -0.67
CA VAL A 156 -6.98 -17.64 -2.03
C VAL A 156 -5.48 -17.43 -2.26
N GLU A 157 -4.99 -16.24 -1.94
CA GLU A 157 -3.57 -15.90 -2.16
C GLU A 157 -2.65 -16.70 -1.22
N ILE A 158 -3.02 -16.88 0.05
CA ILE A 158 -2.27 -17.74 0.98
C ILE A 158 -2.25 -19.18 0.48
N ALA A 159 -3.37 -19.71 -0.03
CA ALA A 159 -3.41 -21.05 -0.62
C ALA A 159 -2.49 -21.16 -1.84
N ARG A 160 -2.47 -20.18 -2.72
CA ARG A 160 -1.56 -20.12 -3.86
C ARG A 160 -0.10 -20.19 -3.42
N GLN A 161 0.27 -19.42 -2.39
CA GLN A 161 1.62 -19.40 -1.82
C GLN A 161 1.96 -20.75 -1.15
N CYS A 162 1.05 -21.31 -0.35
CA CYS A 162 1.22 -22.62 0.27
C CYS A 162 1.46 -23.73 -0.76
N ARG A 163 0.63 -23.81 -1.78
CA ARG A 163 0.78 -24.79 -2.87
C ARG A 163 2.10 -24.62 -3.61
N ARG A 164 2.55 -23.38 -3.83
CA ARG A 164 3.81 -23.08 -4.54
C ARG A 164 5.04 -23.65 -3.80
N VAL A 165 4.97 -23.77 -2.49
CA VAL A 165 6.03 -24.36 -1.65
C VAL A 165 5.67 -25.79 -1.15
N GLY A 166 4.65 -26.41 -1.72
CA GLY A 166 4.27 -27.80 -1.41
C GLY A 166 3.63 -28.00 -0.03
N ILE A 167 2.91 -27.01 0.49
CA ILE A 167 2.15 -27.09 1.74
C ILE A 167 0.69 -27.36 1.41
N GLN A 168 0.10 -28.38 2.05
CA GLN A 168 -1.26 -28.81 1.84
C GLN A 168 -2.22 -28.40 2.95
N MET A 169 -1.71 -28.01 4.12
CA MET A 169 -2.53 -27.62 5.26
C MET A 169 -1.97 -26.38 5.95
N ASN A 170 -2.82 -25.40 6.20
CA ASN A 170 -2.49 -24.25 7.04
C ASN A 170 -3.24 -24.33 8.37
N MET A 171 -2.51 -24.25 9.49
CA MET A 171 -3.07 -24.22 10.85
C MET A 171 -3.69 -22.84 11.15
N ALA A 172 -4.67 -22.47 10.36
CA ALA A 172 -5.44 -21.23 10.39
C ALA A 172 -6.85 -21.48 9.79
N PRO A 173 -7.85 -20.65 10.11
CA PRO A 173 -7.82 -19.43 10.92
C PRO A 173 -7.90 -19.68 12.44
N VAL A 174 -7.47 -18.67 13.22
CA VAL A 174 -7.79 -18.57 14.64
C VAL A 174 -9.21 -18.02 14.76
N ILE A 175 -10.11 -18.79 15.38
CA ILE A 175 -11.52 -18.42 15.56
C ILE A 175 -11.92 -18.29 17.03
N ASP A 176 -10.94 -18.13 17.89
CA ASP A 176 -11.14 -17.77 19.29
C ASP A 176 -11.78 -16.40 19.41
N VAL A 177 -12.80 -16.25 20.25
CA VAL A 177 -13.46 -14.96 20.52
C VAL A 177 -12.70 -14.25 21.62
N ASN A 178 -12.00 -13.16 21.28
CA ASN A 178 -11.11 -12.43 22.22
C ASN A 178 -11.89 -11.41 23.05
N ASN A 179 -12.62 -11.88 24.05
CA ASN A 179 -13.37 -11.05 25.00
C ASN A 179 -12.55 -10.63 26.24
N ASN A 180 -11.26 -10.97 26.29
CA ASN A 180 -10.34 -10.61 27.36
C ASN A 180 -9.14 -9.81 26.84
N ALA A 181 -9.12 -8.50 27.13
CA ALA A 181 -8.03 -7.60 26.71
C ALA A 181 -6.65 -7.96 27.30
N ASN A 182 -6.60 -8.81 28.35
CA ASN A 182 -5.36 -9.26 29.00
C ASN A 182 -4.92 -10.64 28.54
N ASN A 183 -5.59 -11.25 27.58
CA ASN A 183 -5.19 -12.54 27.04
C ASN A 183 -3.78 -12.50 26.45
N PRO A 184 -2.81 -13.26 26.96
CA PRO A 184 -1.41 -13.14 26.53
C PRO A 184 -1.10 -13.89 25.22
N VAL A 185 -2.01 -14.75 24.76
CA VAL A 185 -1.78 -15.70 23.64
C VAL A 185 -2.59 -15.35 22.41
N ILE A 186 -3.88 -15.14 22.57
CA ILE A 186 -4.80 -14.95 21.45
C ILE A 186 -4.79 -13.51 20.96
N TYR A 187 -5.08 -12.57 21.78
CA TYR A 187 -4.91 -11.11 21.62
C TYR A 187 -5.08 -10.61 20.16
N ASP A 188 -3.96 -10.33 19.46
CA ASP A 188 -3.95 -9.82 18.06
C ASP A 188 -4.09 -10.94 17.01
N ARG A 189 -4.17 -12.22 17.45
CA ARG A 189 -4.41 -13.38 16.60
C ARG A 189 -5.90 -13.65 16.36
N SER A 190 -6.83 -13.07 17.16
CA SER A 190 -8.28 -13.19 16.99
C SER A 190 -8.83 -12.08 16.08
N PHE A 191 -9.95 -12.33 15.39
CA PHE A 191 -10.71 -11.31 14.66
C PHE A 191 -11.47 -10.32 15.57
N GLY A 192 -11.46 -10.51 16.89
CA GLY A 192 -12.07 -9.61 17.86
C GLY A 192 -12.98 -10.28 18.88
N GLU A 193 -13.85 -9.49 19.51
CA GLU A 193 -14.68 -9.92 20.63
C GLU A 193 -16.10 -10.37 20.23
N ASP A 194 -16.54 -10.05 19.01
CA ASP A 194 -17.86 -10.43 18.54
C ASP A 194 -17.85 -11.79 17.83
N LYS A 195 -18.52 -12.77 18.40
CA LYS A 195 -18.59 -14.14 17.87
C LYS A 195 -19.08 -14.23 16.43
N TYR A 196 -19.99 -13.35 16.03
CA TYR A 196 -20.55 -13.32 14.67
C TYR A 196 -19.51 -12.78 13.66
N ASN A 197 -18.78 -11.75 14.05
CA ASN A 197 -17.68 -11.22 13.23
C ASN A 197 -16.56 -12.25 13.09
N VAL A 198 -16.15 -12.88 14.19
CA VAL A 198 -15.14 -13.95 14.20
C VAL A 198 -15.55 -15.11 13.28
N ALA A 199 -16.80 -15.59 13.38
CA ALA A 199 -17.31 -16.67 12.55
C ALA A 199 -17.31 -16.29 11.05
N ARG A 200 -17.89 -15.15 10.67
CA ARG A 200 -17.96 -14.72 9.27
C ARG A 200 -16.57 -14.55 8.64
N LYS A 201 -15.63 -13.96 9.37
CA LYS A 201 -14.25 -13.76 8.89
C LYS A 201 -13.47 -15.07 8.81
N GLY A 202 -13.64 -15.92 9.82
CA GLY A 202 -13.07 -17.26 9.82
C GLY A 202 -13.56 -18.11 8.62
N ILE A 203 -14.87 -18.06 8.31
CA ILE A 203 -15.45 -18.72 7.14
C ILE A 203 -14.84 -18.18 5.85
N ALA A 204 -14.81 -16.86 5.65
CA ALA A 204 -14.26 -16.26 4.42
C ALA A 204 -12.80 -16.67 4.20
N TYR A 205 -11.96 -16.60 5.23
CA TYR A 205 -10.57 -17.03 5.16
C TYR A 205 -10.43 -18.52 4.84
N MET A 206 -11.18 -19.37 5.56
CA MET A 206 -11.21 -20.80 5.35
C MET A 206 -11.65 -21.16 3.92
N GLU A 207 -12.78 -20.63 3.46
CA GLU A 207 -13.34 -20.92 2.13
C GLU A 207 -12.37 -20.51 1.01
N GLY A 208 -11.67 -19.36 1.17
CA GLY A 208 -10.62 -18.94 0.24
C GLY A 208 -9.48 -19.96 0.13
N MET A 209 -9.02 -20.52 1.24
CA MET A 209 -7.98 -21.55 1.24
C MET A 209 -8.48 -22.88 0.67
N GLU A 210 -9.61 -23.39 1.17
CA GLU A 210 -10.10 -24.73 0.82
C GLU A 210 -10.57 -24.83 -0.63
N ALA A 211 -11.20 -23.78 -1.16
CA ALA A 211 -11.56 -23.71 -2.58
C ALA A 211 -10.35 -23.75 -3.50
N ASN A 212 -9.15 -23.45 -2.98
CA ASN A 212 -7.89 -23.43 -3.72
C ASN A 212 -6.92 -24.56 -3.31
N GLY A 213 -7.46 -25.66 -2.74
CA GLY A 213 -6.73 -26.90 -2.52
C GLY A 213 -5.77 -26.89 -1.32
N VAL A 214 -5.96 -26.01 -0.35
CA VAL A 214 -5.24 -26.02 0.93
C VAL A 214 -6.23 -26.18 2.07
N MET A 215 -6.04 -27.20 2.89
CA MET A 215 -6.89 -27.45 4.05
C MET A 215 -6.69 -26.37 5.11
N ALA A 216 -7.79 -25.83 5.61
CA ALA A 216 -7.83 -24.96 6.77
C ALA A 216 -7.95 -25.77 8.07
N CYS A 217 -7.46 -25.22 9.17
CA CYS A 217 -7.57 -25.79 10.50
C CYS A 217 -8.07 -24.73 11.49
N ALA A 218 -9.34 -24.83 11.88
CA ALA A 218 -9.95 -23.95 12.86
C ALA A 218 -9.37 -24.18 14.25
N LYS A 219 -8.96 -23.14 14.97
CA LYS A 219 -8.30 -23.26 16.27
C LYS A 219 -8.64 -22.09 17.18
N HIS A 220 -8.56 -22.32 18.52
CA HIS A 220 -8.14 -23.50 19.25
C HIS A 220 -9.36 -24.05 20.01
N PHE A 221 -9.91 -25.14 19.56
CA PHE A 221 -11.14 -25.75 20.14
C PHE A 221 -10.95 -26.13 21.61
N PRO A 222 -11.91 -25.88 22.54
CA PRO A 222 -13.24 -25.30 22.29
C PRO A 222 -13.33 -23.77 22.40
N GLY A 223 -12.21 -23.05 22.41
CA GLY A 223 -12.06 -21.59 22.47
C GLY A 223 -11.05 -21.17 23.53
N HIS A 224 -10.04 -20.39 23.14
CA HIS A 224 -8.92 -19.93 23.98
C HIS A 224 -8.98 -18.41 24.25
N GLY A 225 -10.05 -17.74 23.81
CA GLY A 225 -10.12 -16.28 23.77
C GLY A 225 -10.22 -15.62 25.15
N ASP A 226 -10.76 -16.31 26.18
CA ASP A 226 -10.91 -15.76 27.52
C ASP A 226 -9.98 -16.44 28.56
N THR A 227 -8.69 -16.50 28.27
CA THR A 227 -7.68 -17.01 29.18
C THR A 227 -6.75 -15.91 29.67
N ASN A 228 -6.25 -16.06 30.93
CA ASN A 228 -5.31 -15.15 31.56
C ASN A 228 -3.87 -15.70 31.63
N SER A 229 -3.62 -16.90 31.11
CA SER A 229 -2.32 -17.57 31.12
C SER A 229 -2.01 -18.19 29.76
N ASP A 230 -0.72 -18.42 29.53
CA ASP A 230 -0.21 -18.95 28.27
C ASP A 230 -0.05 -20.47 28.36
N SER A 231 -0.72 -21.23 27.46
CA SER A 231 -0.67 -22.69 27.35
C SER A 231 0.71 -23.26 27.01
N HIS A 232 1.64 -22.44 26.54
CA HIS A 232 3.05 -22.82 26.38
C HIS A 232 3.78 -23.04 27.70
N TYR A 233 3.33 -22.38 28.77
CA TYR A 233 3.99 -22.41 30.09
C TYR A 233 3.18 -23.05 31.19
N SER A 234 1.84 -23.09 31.09
CA SER A 234 0.95 -23.63 32.10
C SER A 234 -0.36 -24.07 31.46
N LEU A 235 -1.21 -24.81 32.15
CA LEU A 235 -2.54 -25.18 31.68
C LEU A 235 -3.56 -24.08 32.02
N PRO A 236 -4.04 -23.28 31.02
CA PRO A 236 -5.01 -22.22 31.28
C PRO A 236 -6.36 -22.79 31.69
N VAL A 237 -7.06 -22.08 32.57
CA VAL A 237 -8.38 -22.48 33.07
C VAL A 237 -9.47 -21.54 32.62
N ILE A 238 -10.57 -22.05 32.07
CA ILE A 238 -11.77 -21.30 31.74
C ILE A 238 -12.91 -21.77 32.65
N ASN A 239 -13.40 -20.85 33.49
CA ASN A 239 -14.42 -21.17 34.52
C ASN A 239 -15.86 -20.84 34.10
N HIS A 240 -16.12 -20.65 32.82
CA HIS A 240 -17.48 -20.38 32.33
C HIS A 240 -18.38 -21.60 32.41
N ASN A 241 -19.67 -21.37 32.59
CA ASN A 241 -20.66 -22.44 32.52
C ASN A 241 -20.91 -22.90 31.05
N ILE A 242 -21.55 -24.02 30.89
CA ILE A 242 -21.80 -24.63 29.58
C ILE A 242 -22.64 -23.77 28.64
N GLU A 243 -23.56 -22.98 29.19
CA GLU A 243 -24.40 -22.07 28.41
C GLU A 243 -23.60 -20.95 27.79
N HIS A 244 -22.70 -20.34 28.58
CA HIS A 244 -21.77 -19.32 28.11
C HIS A 244 -20.87 -19.88 27.00
N LEU A 245 -20.26 -21.07 27.24
CA LEU A 245 -19.38 -21.71 26.26
C LEU A 245 -20.10 -21.99 24.94
N LYS A 246 -21.33 -22.53 24.99
CA LYS A 246 -22.14 -22.78 23.79
C LYS A 246 -22.52 -21.51 23.05
N ASN A 247 -22.73 -20.41 23.78
CA ASN A 247 -23.17 -19.14 23.21
C ASN A 247 -22.04 -18.30 22.64
N ILE A 248 -20.83 -18.37 23.19
CA ILE A 248 -19.69 -17.52 22.81
C ILE A 248 -18.61 -18.34 22.13
N GLU A 249 -17.86 -19.16 22.90
CA GLU A 249 -16.62 -19.81 22.45
C GLU A 249 -16.88 -20.85 21.36
N LEU A 250 -17.92 -21.66 21.50
CA LEU A 250 -18.27 -22.72 20.54
C LEU A 250 -19.01 -22.21 19.31
N TYR A 251 -19.53 -20.98 19.32
CA TYR A 251 -20.31 -20.44 18.21
C TYR A 251 -19.54 -20.40 16.88
N PRO A 252 -18.32 -19.81 16.82
CA PRO A 252 -17.56 -19.80 15.57
C PRO A 252 -17.22 -21.21 15.07
N PHE A 253 -16.89 -22.16 15.98
CA PHE A 253 -16.61 -23.55 15.59
C PHE A 253 -17.83 -24.21 14.97
N LYS A 254 -19.02 -24.01 15.54
CA LYS A 254 -20.28 -24.53 14.99
C LYS A 254 -20.53 -24.04 13.58
N GLU A 255 -20.30 -22.76 13.34
CA GLU A 255 -20.48 -22.14 12.03
C GLU A 255 -19.46 -22.70 11.00
N LEU A 256 -18.16 -22.80 11.34
CA LEU A 256 -17.16 -23.37 10.43
C LEU A 256 -17.36 -24.88 10.19
N ILE A 257 -17.82 -25.63 11.19
CA ILE A 257 -18.19 -27.05 11.03
C ILE A 257 -19.35 -27.19 10.04
N SER A 258 -20.35 -26.30 10.11
CA SER A 258 -21.46 -26.30 9.15
C SER A 258 -20.99 -26.05 7.70
N LYS A 259 -19.87 -25.36 7.54
CA LYS A 259 -19.17 -25.12 6.26
C LYS A 259 -18.12 -26.19 5.91
N LYS A 260 -18.06 -27.27 6.69
CA LYS A 260 -17.21 -28.46 6.45
C LYS A 260 -15.71 -28.14 6.47
N VAL A 261 -15.25 -27.34 7.44
CA VAL A 261 -13.82 -27.08 7.66
C VAL A 261 -13.03 -28.39 7.74
N SER A 262 -11.89 -28.48 7.07
CA SER A 262 -11.12 -29.71 6.93
C SER A 262 -10.44 -30.17 8.23
N GLY A 263 -9.97 -29.22 9.06
CA GLY A 263 -9.29 -29.49 10.33
C GLY A 263 -9.85 -28.69 11.50
N VAL A 264 -9.78 -29.24 12.69
CA VAL A 264 -10.01 -28.60 13.98
C VAL A 264 -8.86 -28.96 14.91
N MET A 265 -8.17 -27.93 15.44
CA MET A 265 -7.12 -28.14 16.44
C MET A 265 -7.69 -27.96 17.84
N VAL A 266 -7.45 -28.97 18.69
CA VAL A 266 -7.92 -29.00 20.08
C VAL A 266 -6.86 -28.44 21.00
N ALA A 267 -7.20 -27.37 21.73
CA ALA A 267 -6.32 -26.67 22.65
C ALA A 267 -5.98 -27.47 23.91
N HIS A 268 -4.90 -27.06 24.58
CA HIS A 268 -4.58 -27.52 25.93
C HIS A 268 -5.19 -26.57 26.96
N LEU A 269 -6.45 -26.81 27.33
CA LEU A 269 -7.23 -26.00 28.28
C LEU A 269 -7.85 -26.85 29.37
N SER A 270 -8.03 -26.31 30.55
CA SER A 270 -8.85 -26.86 31.62
C SER A 270 -10.20 -26.18 31.62
N ILE A 271 -11.28 -26.89 31.35
CA ILE A 271 -12.67 -26.37 31.34
C ILE A 271 -13.55 -27.25 32.19
N PRO A 272 -13.65 -27.00 33.50
CA PRO A 272 -14.39 -27.89 34.42
C PRO A 272 -15.86 -28.08 34.05
N ALA A 273 -16.49 -27.15 33.40
CA ALA A 273 -17.87 -27.27 32.91
C ALA A 273 -18.03 -28.31 31.78
N LEU A 274 -16.97 -28.62 31.03
CA LEU A 274 -16.98 -29.67 29.99
C LEU A 274 -16.44 -30.98 30.50
N ASP A 275 -15.39 -30.96 31.33
CA ASP A 275 -14.84 -32.14 31.99
C ASP A 275 -14.19 -31.79 33.33
N ASN A 276 -14.79 -32.19 34.44
CA ASN A 276 -14.34 -31.98 35.78
C ASN A 276 -13.51 -33.15 36.36
N SER A 277 -13.18 -34.18 35.54
CA SER A 277 -12.29 -35.24 35.95
C SER A 277 -10.88 -34.70 36.25
N ILE A 278 -10.25 -35.28 37.31
CA ILE A 278 -8.92 -34.88 37.75
C ILE A 278 -7.86 -35.70 37.02
N VAL A 279 -6.77 -35.03 36.59
CA VAL A 279 -5.69 -35.68 35.82
C VAL A 279 -5.10 -36.88 36.55
N LYS A 280 -4.65 -36.69 37.81
CA LYS A 280 -4.12 -37.77 38.69
C LYS A 280 -3.87 -37.16 40.10
N PRO A 281 -4.33 -37.83 41.19
CA PRO A 281 -3.89 -37.45 42.53
C PRO A 281 -2.36 -37.56 42.72
N PRO A 282 -1.69 -36.65 43.43
CA PRO A 282 -2.23 -35.49 44.18
C PRO A 282 -2.48 -34.22 43.36
N VAL A 283 -2.33 -34.23 42.02
CA VAL A 283 -2.58 -33.07 41.17
C VAL A 283 -4.08 -32.78 41.16
N THR A 284 -4.49 -31.60 41.55
CA THR A 284 -5.89 -31.16 41.60
C THR A 284 -6.37 -30.57 40.26
N GLN A 285 -5.53 -30.61 39.20
CA GLN A 285 -5.81 -30.08 37.90
C GLN A 285 -6.86 -30.94 37.17
N THR A 286 -7.84 -30.27 36.56
CA THR A 286 -8.84 -30.94 35.71
C THR A 286 -8.25 -31.36 34.37
N MET A 287 -8.90 -32.37 33.73
CA MET A 287 -8.44 -32.97 32.48
C MET A 287 -8.26 -31.90 31.38
N PRO A 288 -7.09 -31.84 30.72
CA PRO A 288 -6.92 -31.00 29.55
C PRO A 288 -7.89 -31.37 28.44
N THR A 289 -8.49 -30.42 27.77
CA THR A 289 -9.47 -30.61 26.69
C THR A 289 -8.97 -31.57 25.60
N THR A 290 -7.69 -31.47 25.23
CA THR A 290 -7.03 -32.36 24.25
C THR A 290 -7.06 -33.83 24.67
N LEU A 291 -7.07 -34.13 25.97
CA LEU A 291 -7.07 -35.47 26.55
C LEU A 291 -8.45 -35.92 27.00
N SER A 292 -9.47 -35.07 26.88
CA SER A 292 -10.83 -35.36 27.35
C SER A 292 -11.70 -35.99 26.27
N LYS A 293 -12.14 -37.21 26.49
CA LYS A 293 -13.11 -37.89 25.63
C LYS A 293 -14.44 -37.13 25.57
N LYS A 294 -14.87 -36.53 26.68
CA LYS A 294 -16.09 -35.71 26.72
C LYS A 294 -16.00 -34.51 25.75
N VAL A 295 -14.81 -33.89 25.65
CA VAL A 295 -14.60 -32.73 24.77
C VAL A 295 -14.39 -33.14 23.32
N VAL A 296 -13.46 -34.06 23.06
CA VAL A 296 -13.09 -34.44 21.69
C VAL A 296 -14.14 -35.37 21.05
N THR A 297 -14.54 -36.41 21.74
CA THR A 297 -15.47 -37.40 21.17
C THR A 297 -16.91 -36.96 21.35
N ASP A 298 -17.33 -36.68 22.58
CA ASP A 298 -18.76 -36.52 22.85
C ASP A 298 -19.26 -35.16 22.40
N LEU A 299 -18.52 -34.03 22.70
CA LEU A 299 -18.92 -32.71 22.26
C LEU A 299 -18.60 -32.49 20.76
N LEU A 300 -17.31 -32.54 20.36
CA LEU A 300 -16.91 -32.13 19.00
C LEU A 300 -17.43 -33.14 17.93
N LYS A 301 -17.12 -34.43 18.09
CA LYS A 301 -17.48 -35.42 17.04
C LYS A 301 -18.96 -35.78 17.04
N LYS A 302 -19.58 -36.02 18.24
CA LYS A 302 -20.97 -36.50 18.31
C LYS A 302 -21.99 -35.34 18.35
N GLU A 303 -21.90 -34.44 19.35
CA GLU A 303 -22.89 -33.36 19.52
C GLU A 303 -22.80 -32.34 18.36
N MET A 304 -21.59 -31.82 18.04
CA MET A 304 -21.37 -30.90 16.96
C MET A 304 -21.27 -31.57 15.58
N LYS A 305 -21.28 -32.91 15.51
CA LYS A 305 -21.25 -33.74 14.28
C LYS A 305 -20.05 -33.42 13.36
N TYR A 306 -18.87 -33.20 13.96
CA TYR A 306 -17.67 -32.91 13.18
C TYR A 306 -17.05 -34.20 12.59
N GLU A 307 -16.89 -34.20 11.27
CA GLU A 307 -16.36 -35.32 10.50
C GLU A 307 -14.94 -35.12 9.98
N GLY A 308 -14.41 -33.86 9.98
CA GLY A 308 -13.09 -33.50 9.52
C GLY A 308 -11.96 -33.99 10.46
N LEU A 309 -10.70 -33.67 10.14
CA LEU A 309 -9.54 -34.07 10.94
C LEU A 309 -9.51 -33.37 12.29
N VAL A 310 -9.39 -34.13 13.37
CA VAL A 310 -9.16 -33.60 14.72
C VAL A 310 -7.69 -33.73 15.05
N ILE A 311 -7.05 -32.58 15.30
CA ILE A 311 -5.61 -32.46 15.49
C ILE A 311 -5.36 -31.96 16.91
N THR A 312 -4.39 -32.48 17.62
CA THR A 312 -3.97 -31.93 18.92
C THR A 312 -3.27 -30.60 18.70
N ASP A 313 -3.30 -29.71 19.66
CA ASP A 313 -2.23 -28.67 19.77
C ASP A 313 -0.90 -29.39 20.04
N ALA A 314 0.21 -28.67 19.99
CA ALA A 314 1.55 -29.26 20.07
C ALA A 314 1.80 -29.97 21.41
N LEU A 315 1.96 -31.31 21.37
CA LEU A 315 2.03 -32.16 22.57
C LEU A 315 3.28 -31.97 23.40
N ASN A 316 4.31 -31.28 22.89
CA ASN A 316 5.50 -30.88 23.64
C ASN A 316 5.28 -29.63 24.53
N MET A 317 4.10 -28.98 24.48
CA MET A 317 3.78 -27.82 25.30
C MET A 317 3.61 -28.21 26.78
N LYS A 318 4.16 -27.38 27.70
CA LYS A 318 4.13 -27.64 29.15
C LYS A 318 2.70 -27.77 29.71
N GLY A 319 1.74 -27.10 29.12
CA GLY A 319 0.32 -27.22 29.50
C GLY A 319 -0.23 -28.65 29.56
N VAL A 320 0.44 -29.61 28.91
CA VAL A 320 0.09 -31.04 28.97
C VAL A 320 1.27 -31.98 29.25
N SER A 321 2.48 -31.64 28.78
CA SER A 321 3.67 -32.51 28.91
C SER A 321 4.16 -32.66 30.35
N GLU A 322 3.81 -31.74 31.25
CA GLU A 322 4.15 -31.85 32.69
C GLU A 322 3.31 -32.91 33.44
N PHE A 323 2.15 -33.30 32.91
CA PHE A 323 1.23 -34.22 33.59
C PHE A 323 1.45 -35.71 33.22
N PHE A 324 1.99 -35.96 32.03
CA PHE A 324 2.18 -37.32 31.54
C PHE A 324 3.52 -37.48 30.82
N SER A 325 4.16 -38.62 31.01
CA SER A 325 5.38 -38.95 30.27
C SER A 325 5.10 -39.06 28.77
N PRO A 326 6.12 -38.76 27.93
CA PRO A 326 6.06 -39.00 26.49
C PRO A 326 5.61 -40.44 26.17
N GLY A 327 4.71 -40.61 25.23
CA GLY A 327 4.07 -41.83 24.84
C GLY A 327 2.74 -42.08 25.57
N ILE A 328 2.68 -41.98 26.87
CA ILE A 328 1.41 -42.06 27.63
C ILE A 328 0.49 -40.90 27.31
N LEU A 329 1.06 -39.68 27.14
CA LEU A 329 0.35 -38.49 26.68
C LEU A 329 -0.31 -38.73 25.34
N ASP A 330 0.44 -39.32 24.40
CA ASP A 330 0.03 -39.55 23.02
C ASP A 330 -1.13 -40.60 22.98
N VAL A 331 -1.03 -41.68 23.76
CA VAL A 331 -2.11 -42.70 23.91
C VAL A 331 -3.39 -42.06 24.46
N LYS A 332 -3.28 -41.19 25.49
CA LYS A 332 -4.44 -40.48 26.07
C LYS A 332 -5.09 -39.54 25.05
N ALA A 333 -4.31 -38.85 24.23
CA ALA A 333 -4.83 -37.99 23.17
C ALA A 333 -5.60 -38.79 22.12
N LEU A 334 -5.13 -40.02 21.76
CA LEU A 334 -5.86 -40.93 20.87
C LEU A 334 -7.14 -41.46 21.51
N LEU A 335 -7.10 -41.85 22.78
CA LEU A 335 -8.27 -42.32 23.53
C LEU A 335 -9.34 -41.21 23.67
N ALA A 336 -8.92 -39.94 23.75
CA ALA A 336 -9.85 -38.82 23.72
C ALA A 336 -10.58 -38.69 22.38
N GLY A 337 -9.97 -39.15 21.28
CA GLY A 337 -10.57 -39.14 19.94
C GLY A 337 -9.81 -38.28 18.90
N ASN A 338 -8.63 -37.77 19.18
CA ASN A 338 -7.84 -37.06 18.19
C ASN A 338 -7.42 -38.00 17.04
N ASP A 339 -7.30 -37.45 15.84
CA ASP A 339 -6.92 -38.19 14.64
C ASP A 339 -5.42 -38.05 14.33
N ILE A 340 -4.84 -36.85 14.58
CA ILE A 340 -3.43 -36.53 14.37
C ILE A 340 -2.83 -36.04 15.67
N LEU A 341 -1.66 -36.57 16.01
CA LEU A 341 -0.81 -36.15 17.13
C LEU A 341 0.22 -35.15 16.62
N LEU A 342 0.04 -33.87 16.95
CA LEU A 342 0.91 -32.82 16.50
C LEU A 342 2.09 -32.64 17.44
N TYR A 343 3.30 -32.65 16.88
CA TYR A 343 4.55 -32.39 17.58
C TYR A 343 4.71 -33.21 18.88
N PRO A 344 4.62 -34.57 18.81
CA PRO A 344 4.91 -35.39 19.96
C PRO A 344 6.32 -35.16 20.50
N GLU A 345 6.53 -35.22 21.79
CA GLU A 345 7.83 -34.97 22.40
C GLU A 345 8.87 -36.03 21.98
N ASN A 346 8.42 -37.30 21.87
CA ASN A 346 9.24 -38.44 21.45
C ASN A 346 8.43 -39.44 20.64
N VAL A 347 8.62 -39.45 19.32
CA VAL A 347 7.88 -40.33 18.41
C VAL A 347 8.09 -41.80 18.71
N GLY A 348 9.33 -42.22 19.03
CA GLY A 348 9.65 -43.62 19.33
C GLY A 348 8.88 -44.14 20.56
N LYS A 349 8.92 -43.38 21.65
CA LYS A 349 8.14 -43.72 22.86
C LYS A 349 6.63 -43.74 22.61
N ALA A 350 6.12 -42.73 21.85
CA ALA A 350 4.72 -42.64 21.49
C ALA A 350 4.29 -43.85 20.64
N PHE A 351 5.10 -44.26 19.71
CA PHE A 351 4.88 -45.41 18.87
C PHE A 351 4.82 -46.70 19.69
N ASP A 352 5.77 -46.93 20.59
CA ASP A 352 5.83 -48.12 21.45
C ASP A 352 4.63 -48.18 22.41
N GLU A 353 4.25 -47.08 23.05
CA GLU A 353 3.10 -47.04 23.97
C GLU A 353 1.78 -47.21 23.23
N ILE A 354 1.62 -46.75 22.00
CA ILE A 354 0.43 -47.02 21.18
C ILE A 354 0.34 -48.53 20.85
N LYS A 355 1.47 -49.17 20.48
CA LYS A 355 1.52 -50.64 20.30
C LYS A 355 1.14 -51.36 21.56
N ASN A 356 1.67 -50.96 22.71
CA ASN A 356 1.32 -51.54 24.01
C ASN A 356 -0.17 -51.36 24.32
N ALA A 357 -0.75 -50.19 24.06
CA ALA A 357 -2.19 -49.94 24.24
C ALA A 357 -3.06 -50.81 23.32
N ILE A 358 -2.62 -51.07 22.09
CA ILE A 358 -3.31 -52.00 21.16
C ILE A 358 -3.21 -53.44 21.70
N ALA A 359 -2.05 -53.91 22.13
CA ALA A 359 -1.84 -55.23 22.68
C ALA A 359 -2.66 -55.47 23.97
N LYS A 360 -2.90 -54.45 24.76
CA LYS A 360 -3.75 -54.47 25.96
C LYS A 360 -5.25 -54.36 25.64
N GLY A 361 -5.64 -54.11 24.42
CA GLY A 361 -7.03 -53.87 24.02
C GLY A 361 -7.61 -52.54 24.48
N GLU A 362 -6.77 -51.59 24.92
CA GLU A 362 -7.19 -50.24 25.28
C GLU A 362 -7.58 -49.41 24.04
N ILE A 363 -6.90 -49.63 22.91
CA ILE A 363 -7.21 -49.10 21.57
C ILE A 363 -7.33 -50.31 20.63
N THR A 364 -8.32 -50.32 19.78
CA THR A 364 -8.46 -51.41 18.78
C THR A 364 -7.73 -51.07 17.50
N GLN A 365 -7.21 -52.07 16.77
CA GLN A 365 -6.61 -51.82 15.45
C GLN A 365 -7.62 -51.18 14.49
N SER A 366 -8.90 -51.51 14.60
CA SER A 366 -9.99 -50.94 13.80
C SER A 366 -10.13 -49.42 14.04
N GLU A 367 -9.90 -48.95 15.27
CA GLU A 367 -9.91 -47.50 15.57
C GLU A 367 -8.71 -46.76 14.94
N ILE A 368 -7.52 -47.38 14.97
CA ILE A 368 -6.34 -46.87 14.25
C ILE A 368 -6.64 -46.83 12.75
N ASP A 369 -7.13 -47.91 12.17
CA ASP A 369 -7.44 -48.00 10.74
C ASP A 369 -8.48 -46.96 10.29
N SER A 370 -9.47 -46.69 11.13
CA SER A 370 -10.48 -45.64 10.86
C SER A 370 -9.85 -44.25 10.78
N ARG A 371 -8.92 -43.91 11.70
CA ARG A 371 -8.19 -42.63 11.69
C ARG A 371 -7.29 -42.53 10.46
N VAL A 372 -6.55 -43.61 10.15
CA VAL A 372 -5.66 -43.67 8.98
C VAL A 372 -6.43 -43.44 7.68
N ARG A 373 -7.58 -44.10 7.50
CA ARG A 373 -8.47 -43.91 6.35
C ARG A 373 -8.87 -42.43 6.22
N LYS A 374 -9.18 -41.80 7.34
CA LYS A 374 -9.55 -40.36 7.37
C LYS A 374 -8.37 -39.46 6.95
N ILE A 375 -7.16 -39.75 7.44
CA ILE A 375 -5.92 -39.03 7.05
C ILE A 375 -5.62 -39.24 5.56
N LEU A 376 -5.73 -40.47 5.06
CA LEU A 376 -5.53 -40.80 3.65
C LEU A 376 -6.55 -40.10 2.75
N LYS A 377 -7.83 -40.04 3.14
CA LYS A 377 -8.86 -39.25 2.43
C LYS A 377 -8.49 -37.80 2.34
N ALA A 378 -7.97 -37.22 3.42
CA ALA A 378 -7.49 -35.84 3.44
C ALA A 378 -6.28 -35.63 2.51
N LYS A 379 -5.30 -36.56 2.52
CA LYS A 379 -4.14 -36.54 1.59
C LYS A 379 -4.59 -36.61 0.14
N TYR A 380 -5.54 -37.47 -0.19
CA TYR A 380 -6.12 -37.59 -1.53
C TYR A 380 -6.81 -36.26 -1.96
N LYS A 381 -7.64 -35.68 -1.06
CA LYS A 381 -8.37 -34.43 -1.30
C LYS A 381 -7.45 -33.30 -1.75
N VAL A 382 -6.21 -33.23 -1.26
CA VAL A 382 -5.22 -32.21 -1.59
C VAL A 382 -4.20 -32.64 -2.67
N GLY A 383 -4.47 -33.78 -3.36
CA GLY A 383 -3.71 -34.20 -4.53
C GLY A 383 -2.40 -34.93 -4.23
N LEU A 384 -2.21 -35.44 -3.00
CA LEU A 384 -0.99 -36.16 -2.62
C LEU A 384 -0.92 -37.58 -3.23
N ASP A 385 -2.01 -38.08 -3.82
CA ASP A 385 -2.00 -39.29 -4.64
C ASP A 385 -1.16 -39.12 -5.92
N LYS A 386 -0.88 -37.90 -6.33
CA LYS A 386 -0.09 -37.51 -7.51
C LYS A 386 0.90 -36.40 -7.16
N PHE A 387 1.67 -36.58 -6.09
CA PHE A 387 2.67 -35.61 -5.69
C PHE A 387 3.71 -35.41 -6.79
N GLU A 388 3.91 -34.15 -7.18
CA GLU A 388 5.01 -33.74 -8.07
C GLU A 388 6.03 -32.93 -7.27
N PRO A 389 7.34 -33.13 -7.52
CA PRO A 389 8.38 -32.35 -6.86
C PRO A 389 8.21 -30.84 -7.10
N ILE A 390 8.43 -30.08 -6.04
CA ILE A 390 8.34 -28.62 -6.07
C ILE A 390 9.46 -28.06 -6.93
N LYS A 391 9.11 -27.24 -7.93
CA LYS A 391 10.07 -26.49 -8.73
C LYS A 391 10.61 -25.33 -7.91
N THR A 392 11.95 -25.22 -7.79
CA THR A 392 12.60 -24.22 -6.94
C THR A 392 12.96 -22.93 -7.69
N GLU A 393 12.94 -22.95 -9.05
CA GLU A 393 13.21 -21.78 -9.87
C GLU A 393 12.15 -20.69 -9.67
N ASN A 394 12.59 -19.43 -9.66
CA ASN A 394 11.75 -18.23 -9.51
C ASN A 394 10.87 -18.19 -8.25
N LEU A 395 11.10 -19.07 -7.28
CA LEU A 395 10.24 -19.22 -6.10
C LEU A 395 9.98 -17.91 -5.35
N SER A 396 11.02 -17.11 -5.13
CA SER A 396 10.89 -15.82 -4.44
C SER A 396 9.96 -14.84 -5.18
N ASN A 397 10.08 -14.74 -6.51
CA ASN A 397 9.23 -13.86 -7.31
C ASN A 397 7.79 -14.36 -7.37
N ASP A 398 7.61 -15.67 -7.45
CA ASP A 398 6.28 -16.30 -7.48
C ASP A 398 5.52 -16.12 -6.15
N LEU A 399 6.22 -16.02 -5.04
CA LEU A 399 5.62 -15.80 -3.71
C LEU A 399 5.32 -14.31 -3.44
N ASN A 400 6.19 -13.41 -3.90
CA ASN A 400 6.12 -11.98 -3.60
C ASN A 400 5.62 -11.19 -4.82
N THR A 401 4.42 -11.48 -5.27
CA THR A 401 3.84 -10.83 -6.46
C THR A 401 3.29 -9.44 -6.12
N ALA A 402 3.29 -8.55 -7.10
CA ALA A 402 2.67 -7.23 -6.97
C ALA A 402 1.16 -7.30 -6.65
N ASN A 403 0.46 -8.33 -7.13
CA ASN A 403 -0.95 -8.55 -6.80
C ASN A 403 -1.14 -8.90 -5.31
N ALA A 404 -0.22 -9.68 -4.73
CA ALA A 404 -0.25 -9.97 -3.30
C ALA A 404 0.04 -8.71 -2.46
N GLU A 405 1.00 -7.88 -2.90
CA GLU A 405 1.27 -6.57 -2.27
C GLU A 405 0.05 -5.64 -2.37
N LEU A 406 -0.60 -5.59 -3.53
CA LEU A 406 -1.84 -4.82 -3.70
C LEU A 406 -2.95 -5.29 -2.77
N LEU A 407 -3.11 -6.60 -2.61
CA LEU A 407 -4.11 -7.16 -1.70
C LEU A 407 -3.81 -6.78 -0.24
N ILE A 408 -2.55 -6.86 0.20
CA ILE A 408 -2.11 -6.43 1.53
C ILE A 408 -2.43 -4.94 1.75
N ASN A 409 -2.14 -4.09 0.76
CA ASN A 409 -2.48 -2.67 0.81
C ASN A 409 -3.99 -2.45 0.94
N LYS A 410 -4.81 -3.17 0.18
CA LYS A 410 -6.29 -3.10 0.28
C LYS A 410 -6.79 -3.54 1.66
N LEU A 411 -6.23 -4.61 2.23
CA LEU A 411 -6.58 -5.10 3.56
C LEU A 411 -6.29 -4.04 4.64
N TYR A 412 -5.07 -3.48 4.69
CA TYR A 412 -4.74 -2.43 5.64
C TYR A 412 -5.56 -1.15 5.43
N LYS A 413 -5.76 -0.73 4.19
CA LYS A 413 -6.57 0.42 3.82
C LYS A 413 -8.01 0.30 4.34
N SER A 414 -8.60 -0.91 4.23
CA SER A 414 -9.95 -1.21 4.69
C SER A 414 -10.05 -1.37 6.21
N ALA A 415 -8.93 -1.65 6.88
CA ALA A 415 -8.88 -1.85 8.33
C ALA A 415 -8.69 -0.54 9.10
N ILE A 416 -7.86 0.41 8.61
CA ILE A 416 -7.59 1.68 9.30
C ILE A 416 -8.91 2.32 9.73
N THR A 417 -9.03 2.62 11.03
CA THR A 417 -10.29 3.06 11.63
C THR A 417 -10.16 4.48 12.17
N LEU A 418 -11.02 5.38 11.68
CA LEU A 418 -11.26 6.67 12.30
C LEU A 418 -12.24 6.48 13.46
N VAL A 419 -11.69 6.44 14.68
CA VAL A 419 -12.47 6.11 15.88
C VAL A 419 -13.35 7.26 16.31
N ARG A 420 -12.86 8.50 16.14
CA ARG A 420 -13.53 9.74 16.49
C ARG A 420 -13.09 10.89 15.59
N ASN A 421 -14.01 11.76 15.18
CA ASN A 421 -13.77 12.94 14.34
C ASN A 421 -14.77 14.06 14.64
N GLU A 422 -14.94 14.41 15.92
CA GLU A 422 -15.96 15.38 16.39
C GLU A 422 -15.80 16.76 15.73
N LEU A 423 -14.56 17.18 15.46
CA LEU A 423 -14.25 18.44 14.78
C LEU A 423 -14.32 18.34 13.25
N GLN A 424 -14.66 17.19 12.71
CA GLN A 424 -14.66 16.91 11.26
C GLN A 424 -13.33 17.27 10.55
N LEU A 425 -12.21 17.11 11.27
CA LEU A 425 -10.88 17.46 10.75
C LEU A 425 -10.43 16.53 9.62
N ILE A 426 -10.83 15.28 9.69
CA ILE A 426 -10.42 14.27 8.71
C ILE A 426 -11.54 14.04 7.68
N PRO A 427 -11.24 14.17 6.38
CA PRO A 427 -9.93 14.53 5.79
C PRO A 427 -9.60 16.02 5.98
N PHE A 428 -8.30 16.33 6.18
CA PHE A 428 -7.83 17.71 6.27
C PHE A 428 -8.21 18.51 5.01
N LYS A 429 -8.85 19.65 5.21
CA LYS A 429 -9.24 20.63 4.16
C LYS A 429 -8.72 22.02 4.55
N GLN A 430 -8.80 23.01 3.65
CA GLN A 430 -8.41 24.39 3.92
C GLN A 430 -6.98 24.47 4.49
N LEU A 431 -6.01 23.94 3.72
CA LEU A 431 -4.62 23.81 4.19
C LEU A 431 -3.93 25.14 4.34
N GLU A 432 -4.38 26.16 3.60
CA GLU A 432 -3.90 27.56 3.63
C GLU A 432 -4.11 28.24 4.99
N GLU A 433 -5.12 27.82 5.74
CA GLU A 433 -5.46 28.36 7.06
C GLU A 433 -4.70 27.66 8.20
N LYS A 434 -3.91 26.63 7.91
CA LYS A 434 -3.35 25.73 8.90
C LYS A 434 -1.83 25.80 8.99
N THR A 435 -1.34 25.98 10.20
CA THR A 435 0.06 25.70 10.54
C THR A 435 0.11 24.31 11.18
N ILE A 436 0.75 23.35 10.48
CA ILE A 436 0.72 21.94 10.86
C ILE A 436 2.11 21.47 11.31
N ALA A 437 2.17 20.85 12.48
CA ALA A 437 3.32 20.08 12.92
C ALA A 437 2.97 18.59 13.04
N SER A 438 3.96 17.72 12.93
CA SER A 438 3.83 16.31 13.27
C SER A 438 4.85 15.87 14.31
N LEU A 439 4.43 14.98 15.19
CA LEU A 439 5.26 14.39 16.22
C LEU A 439 5.16 12.86 16.16
N SER A 440 6.28 12.18 15.93
CA SER A 440 6.37 10.71 16.06
C SER A 440 6.97 10.34 17.41
N ILE A 441 6.17 9.76 18.32
CA ILE A 441 6.61 9.25 19.61
C ILE A 441 6.97 7.77 19.47
N GLY A 442 8.14 7.37 19.95
CA GLY A 442 8.75 6.04 19.74
C GLY A 442 9.75 6.00 18.57
N ALA A 443 10.07 7.15 17.98
CA ALA A 443 10.98 7.28 16.84
C ALA A 443 12.20 8.14 17.17
N THR A 444 13.32 7.86 16.48
CA THR A 444 14.57 8.64 16.60
C THR A 444 14.86 9.48 15.35
N THR A 445 14.23 9.13 14.24
CA THR A 445 14.36 9.79 12.95
C THR A 445 12.97 9.92 12.33
N MET A 446 12.86 10.74 11.31
CA MET A 446 11.63 10.93 10.53
C MET A 446 11.09 9.57 10.06
N THR A 447 9.86 9.25 10.44
CA THR A 447 9.17 7.99 10.09
C THR A 447 8.65 8.01 8.65
N ASP A 448 8.29 6.84 8.12
CA ASP A 448 7.65 6.77 6.79
C ASP A 448 6.27 7.47 6.79
N PHE A 449 5.58 7.47 7.93
CA PHE A 449 4.38 8.27 8.15
C PHE A 449 4.64 9.76 7.90
N GLN A 450 5.65 10.33 8.58
CA GLN A 450 6.00 11.75 8.44
C GLN A 450 6.47 12.10 7.02
N LYS A 451 7.31 11.27 6.39
CA LYS A 451 7.73 11.46 5.01
C LYS A 451 6.54 11.52 4.05
N LYS A 452 5.54 10.65 4.26
CA LYS A 452 4.34 10.60 3.42
C LYS A 452 3.43 11.81 3.63
N LEU A 453 3.32 12.34 4.85
CA LEU A 453 2.57 13.56 5.14
C LEU A 453 3.08 14.76 4.32
N ASN A 454 4.39 14.87 4.06
CA ASN A 454 5.01 15.95 3.27
C ASN A 454 4.53 16.03 1.82
N LEU A 455 3.94 14.96 1.29
CA LEU A 455 3.39 14.96 -0.07
C LEU A 455 2.04 15.67 -0.17
N TYR A 456 1.44 16.06 0.95
CA TYR A 456 0.10 16.65 1.01
C TYR A 456 0.06 18.08 1.54
N ALA A 457 1.01 18.45 2.40
CA ALA A 457 1.02 19.78 3.01
C ALA A 457 2.42 20.13 3.52
N LYS A 458 2.64 21.42 3.79
CA LYS A 458 3.84 21.89 4.50
C LYS A 458 3.70 21.54 6.00
N ILE A 459 4.56 20.66 6.49
CA ILE A 459 4.49 20.16 7.87
C ILE A 459 5.86 20.24 8.52
N GLU A 460 5.92 20.76 9.75
CA GLU A 460 7.14 20.69 10.57
C GLU A 460 7.18 19.36 11.33
N HIS A 461 8.31 18.65 11.28
CA HIS A 461 8.42 17.30 11.82
C HIS A 461 9.30 17.23 13.05
N HIS A 462 8.76 16.56 14.10
CA HIS A 462 9.45 16.31 15.35
C HIS A 462 9.40 14.82 15.69
N THR A 463 10.39 14.37 16.48
CA THR A 463 10.43 12.98 17.00
C THR A 463 10.75 12.99 18.48
N LEU A 464 10.26 11.99 19.21
CA LEU A 464 10.58 11.67 20.59
C LEU A 464 10.77 10.17 20.75
N LYS A 465 11.75 9.75 21.57
CA LYS A 465 11.83 8.36 22.00
C LYS A 465 10.80 8.12 23.09
N ALA A 466 10.29 6.90 23.21
CA ALA A 466 9.43 6.52 24.33
C ALA A 466 10.15 6.61 25.70
N SER A 467 11.49 6.49 25.68
CA SER A 467 12.33 6.56 26.88
C SER A 467 12.86 7.97 27.22
N ASP A 468 12.46 9.01 26.49
CA ASP A 468 12.90 10.37 26.78
C ASP A 468 12.33 10.86 28.11
N THR A 469 13.02 11.83 28.73
CA THR A 469 12.63 12.35 30.04
C THR A 469 11.40 13.26 29.97
N GLU A 470 10.70 13.44 31.10
CA GLU A 470 9.57 14.39 31.17
C GLU A 470 9.98 15.79 30.72
N LYS A 471 11.18 16.25 31.13
CA LYS A 471 11.72 17.54 30.70
C LYS A 471 11.82 17.64 29.18
N THR A 472 12.18 16.56 28.45
CA THR A 472 12.24 16.53 26.99
C THR A 472 10.84 16.63 26.39
N PHE A 473 9.84 15.96 27.00
CA PHE A 473 8.43 16.09 26.60
C PHE A 473 7.90 17.50 26.84
N ASP A 474 8.24 18.15 27.97
CA ASP A 474 7.85 19.53 28.24
C ASP A 474 8.49 20.52 27.26
N GLN A 475 9.76 20.33 26.90
CA GLN A 475 10.39 21.15 25.84
C GLN A 475 9.67 20.98 24.51
N LYS A 476 9.23 19.75 24.18
CA LYS A 476 8.50 19.49 22.95
C LYS A 476 7.12 20.16 22.92
N TYR A 477 6.47 20.33 24.07
CA TYR A 477 5.28 21.17 24.17
C TYR A 477 5.56 22.62 23.77
N GLU A 478 6.66 23.21 24.26
CA GLU A 478 7.07 24.59 23.92
C GLU A 478 7.31 24.74 22.41
N ASP A 479 7.95 23.72 21.78
CA ASP A 479 8.21 23.71 20.34
C ASP A 479 6.90 23.66 19.53
N LEU A 480 5.84 23.00 20.03
CA LEU A 480 4.64 22.67 19.27
C LEU A 480 3.41 23.55 19.57
N LYS A 481 3.37 24.25 20.70
CA LYS A 481 2.17 25.01 21.16
C LYS A 481 1.76 26.15 20.24
N GLY A 482 2.64 26.60 19.32
CA GLY A 482 2.38 27.65 18.35
C GLY A 482 1.70 27.19 17.05
N PHE A 483 1.57 25.88 16.85
CA PHE A 483 0.90 25.35 15.67
C PHE A 483 -0.61 25.26 15.89
N SER A 484 -1.39 25.51 14.82
CA SER A 484 -2.85 25.35 14.88
C SER A 484 -3.27 23.87 14.91
N HIS A 485 -2.47 22.98 14.31
CA HIS A 485 -2.72 21.56 14.21
C HIS A 485 -1.47 20.74 14.50
N VAL A 486 -1.61 19.67 15.34
CA VAL A 486 -0.52 18.74 15.64
C VAL A 486 -0.97 17.31 15.34
N ILE A 487 -0.29 16.64 14.41
CA ILE A 487 -0.51 15.23 14.06
C ILE A 487 0.48 14.38 14.83
N ILE A 488 0.01 13.48 15.69
CA ILE A 488 0.86 12.65 16.55
C ILE A 488 0.75 11.18 16.11
N GLY A 489 1.87 10.57 15.73
CA GLY A 489 2.00 9.14 15.52
C GLY A 489 2.59 8.44 16.75
N LEU A 490 1.91 7.43 17.28
CA LEU A 490 2.40 6.59 18.37
C LEU A 490 2.97 5.30 17.81
N HIS A 491 4.29 5.11 17.93
CA HIS A 491 5.04 4.04 17.28
C HIS A 491 5.66 3.07 18.30
N LYS A 492 6.04 1.86 17.83
CA LYS A 492 6.72 0.81 18.63
C LYS A 492 5.96 0.46 19.90
N LEU A 493 4.64 0.47 19.83
CA LEU A 493 3.78 0.03 20.91
C LEU A 493 3.87 -1.49 21.09
N ASN A 494 3.48 -1.96 22.28
CA ASN A 494 3.42 -3.38 22.62
C ASN A 494 2.00 -3.81 23.02
N ASN A 495 1.80 -5.12 23.21
CA ASN A 495 0.50 -5.68 23.55
C ASN A 495 0.25 -5.84 25.06
N LYS A 496 1.12 -5.30 25.94
CA LYS A 496 1.04 -5.49 27.40
C LYS A 496 0.23 -4.38 28.04
N ALA A 497 -0.98 -4.70 28.48
CA ALA A 497 -1.84 -3.76 29.22
C ALA A 497 -1.18 -3.26 30.52
N SER A 498 -0.43 -4.14 31.24
CA SER A 498 0.31 -3.80 32.45
C SER A 498 1.44 -2.77 32.23
N ALA A 499 1.96 -2.68 31.00
CA ALA A 499 2.93 -1.69 30.58
C ALA A 499 2.30 -0.51 29.81
N ASN A 500 1.00 -0.28 30.00
CA ASN A 500 0.22 0.72 29.27
C ASN A 500 0.45 0.67 27.74
N TYR A 501 0.57 -0.53 27.18
CA TYR A 501 0.85 -0.79 25.75
C TYR A 501 2.15 -0.14 25.23
N GLY A 502 3.08 0.22 26.12
CA GLY A 502 4.33 0.92 25.79
C GLY A 502 4.18 2.43 25.59
N ILE A 503 3.02 3.02 25.94
CA ILE A 503 2.79 4.47 25.89
C ILE A 503 3.29 5.11 27.16
N PRO A 504 4.29 6.01 27.09
CA PRO A 504 4.80 6.69 28.30
C PRO A 504 3.74 7.62 28.89
N PRO A 505 3.61 7.71 30.24
CA PRO A 505 2.73 8.69 30.88
C PRO A 505 2.99 10.14 30.42
N ALA A 506 4.26 10.51 30.22
CA ALA A 506 4.66 11.82 29.70
C ALA A 506 4.10 12.11 28.31
N ALA A 507 3.94 11.09 27.45
CA ALA A 507 3.31 11.26 26.14
C ALA A 507 1.83 11.61 26.27
N ILE A 508 1.10 10.95 27.17
CA ILE A 508 -0.32 11.25 27.43
C ILE A 508 -0.45 12.67 28.00
N ALA A 509 0.43 13.04 28.94
CA ALA A 509 0.45 14.39 29.51
C ALA A 509 0.73 15.48 28.44
N LEU A 510 1.69 15.25 27.53
CA LEU A 510 2.00 16.14 26.40
C LEU A 510 0.79 16.31 25.48
N ILE A 511 0.14 15.20 25.09
CA ILE A 511 -1.06 15.21 24.23
C ILE A 511 -2.16 16.04 24.89
N ASN A 512 -2.42 15.86 26.19
CA ASN A 512 -3.43 16.60 26.94
C ASN A 512 -3.08 18.10 27.11
N LYS A 513 -1.79 18.45 27.16
CA LYS A 513 -1.36 19.86 27.15
C LYS A 513 -1.57 20.49 25.76
N LEU A 514 -1.15 19.80 24.68
CA LEU A 514 -1.25 20.31 23.31
C LEU A 514 -2.70 20.54 22.89
N LYS A 515 -3.63 19.67 23.29
CA LYS A 515 -5.06 19.82 23.05
C LYS A 515 -5.64 21.17 23.53
N LYS A 516 -5.02 21.83 24.49
CA LYS A 516 -5.46 23.14 24.99
C LYS A 516 -5.02 24.31 24.10
N THR A 517 -4.05 24.10 23.21
CA THR A 517 -3.43 25.15 22.38
C THR A 517 -3.53 24.86 20.88
N ALA A 518 -3.79 23.62 20.48
CA ALA A 518 -3.84 23.15 19.11
C ALA A 518 -4.93 22.10 18.91
N GLN A 519 -5.39 21.91 17.68
CA GLN A 519 -6.20 20.75 17.30
C GLN A 519 -5.27 19.54 17.13
N VAL A 520 -5.49 18.50 17.94
CA VAL A 520 -4.63 17.33 17.98
C VAL A 520 -5.29 16.13 17.31
N THR A 521 -4.60 15.55 16.33
CA THR A 521 -4.95 14.26 15.73
C THR A 521 -3.95 13.20 16.16
N VAL A 522 -4.41 12.13 16.81
CA VAL A 522 -3.55 11.00 17.19
C VAL A 522 -3.79 9.81 16.27
N VAL A 523 -2.72 9.22 15.75
CA VAL A 523 -2.70 7.96 15.01
C VAL A 523 -1.97 6.92 15.83
N VAL A 524 -2.67 5.86 16.22
CA VAL A 524 -2.14 4.76 17.03
C VAL A 524 -1.68 3.63 16.12
N PHE A 525 -0.38 3.40 16.02
CA PHE A 525 0.22 2.26 15.34
C PHE A 525 0.42 1.10 16.31
N GLY A 526 -0.67 0.48 16.75
CA GLY A 526 -0.65 -0.58 17.74
C GLY A 526 -2.03 -1.02 18.19
N SER A 527 -2.06 -1.66 19.35
CA SER A 527 -3.26 -2.27 19.92
C SER A 527 -4.44 -1.30 20.06
N PRO A 528 -5.64 -1.66 19.59
CA PRO A 528 -6.85 -0.87 19.79
C PRO A 528 -7.22 -0.71 21.29
N TYR A 529 -6.84 -1.64 22.15
CA TYR A 529 -7.10 -1.52 23.59
C TYR A 529 -6.38 -0.34 24.25
N SER A 530 -5.32 0.20 23.62
CA SER A 530 -4.60 1.39 24.09
C SER A 530 -5.42 2.68 23.94
N LEU A 531 -6.47 2.68 23.13
CA LEU A 531 -7.33 3.84 22.87
C LEU A 531 -8.00 4.38 24.14
N LYS A 532 -8.20 3.55 25.19
CA LYS A 532 -8.71 3.98 26.50
C LYS A 532 -7.95 5.15 27.12
N ASN A 533 -6.69 5.36 26.72
CA ASN A 533 -5.88 6.48 27.20
C ASN A 533 -6.24 7.82 26.52
N PHE A 534 -7.11 7.81 25.53
CA PHE A 534 -7.36 8.96 24.63
C PHE A 534 -8.84 9.34 24.57
N GLU A 535 -9.63 9.02 25.59
CA GLU A 535 -11.08 9.33 25.63
C GLU A 535 -11.40 10.82 25.51
N GLN A 536 -10.44 11.68 25.83
CA GLN A 536 -10.62 13.13 25.78
C GLN A 536 -10.26 13.76 24.42
N LEU A 537 -9.81 12.97 23.44
CA LEU A 537 -9.44 13.48 22.11
C LEU A 537 -10.65 13.56 21.19
N GLU A 538 -10.71 14.64 20.42
CA GLU A 538 -11.75 14.88 19.41
C GLU A 538 -11.45 14.19 18.07
N THR A 539 -10.17 13.87 17.81
CA THR A 539 -9.76 13.21 16.54
C THR A 539 -8.75 12.09 16.82
N LEU A 540 -9.17 10.86 16.54
CA LEU A 540 -8.41 9.65 16.88
C LEU A 540 -8.52 8.59 15.78
N VAL A 541 -7.37 8.08 15.34
CA VAL A 541 -7.24 7.03 14.32
C VAL A 541 -6.46 5.86 14.90
N VAL A 542 -6.86 4.62 14.56
CA VAL A 542 -6.06 3.43 14.87
C VAL A 542 -5.69 2.68 13.57
N ALA A 543 -4.41 2.35 13.45
CA ALA A 543 -3.84 1.60 12.32
C ALA A 543 -3.45 0.16 12.69
N TYR A 544 -3.67 -0.25 13.95
CA TYR A 544 -3.49 -1.60 14.51
C TYR A 544 -2.06 -2.11 14.55
N GLU A 545 -1.28 -1.92 13.50
CA GLU A 545 0.10 -2.42 13.36
C GLU A 545 1.06 -1.28 13.00
N ASP A 546 2.31 -1.40 13.43
CA ASP A 546 3.39 -0.44 13.11
C ASP A 546 4.32 -1.05 12.05
N ASN A 547 3.95 -0.88 10.80
CA ASN A 547 4.76 -1.27 9.65
C ASN A 547 4.71 -0.19 8.56
N LYS A 548 5.57 -0.32 7.55
CA LYS A 548 5.67 0.67 6.47
C LYS A 548 4.33 0.92 5.79
N THR A 549 3.55 -0.13 5.51
CA THR A 549 2.27 -0.02 4.81
C THR A 549 1.26 0.77 5.63
N THR A 550 1.09 0.48 6.93
CA THR A 550 0.15 1.20 7.79
C THR A 550 0.55 2.66 7.97
N GLN A 551 1.86 2.95 8.10
CA GLN A 551 2.38 4.31 8.18
C GLN A 551 2.07 5.13 6.92
N LEU A 552 2.37 4.56 5.74
CA LEU A 552 2.11 5.23 4.46
C LEU A 552 0.62 5.44 4.20
N LEU A 553 -0.22 4.45 4.48
CA LEU A 553 -1.66 4.53 4.26
C LEU A 553 -2.34 5.48 5.25
N SER A 554 -1.94 5.49 6.54
CA SER A 554 -2.51 6.40 7.53
C SER A 554 -2.28 7.87 7.15
N ALA A 555 -1.08 8.21 6.68
CA ALA A 555 -0.79 9.57 6.20
C ALA A 555 -1.71 9.98 5.03
N GLN A 556 -1.92 9.07 4.08
CA GLN A 556 -2.80 9.29 2.93
C GLN A 556 -4.26 9.46 3.34
N ALA A 557 -4.72 8.63 4.29
CA ALA A 557 -6.08 8.67 4.81
C ALA A 557 -6.42 10.00 5.48
N LEU A 558 -5.48 10.56 6.28
CA LEU A 558 -5.68 11.86 6.94
C LEU A 558 -5.95 12.99 5.94
N PHE A 559 -5.41 12.91 4.74
CA PHE A 559 -5.60 13.91 3.68
C PHE A 559 -6.69 13.53 2.65
N GLY A 560 -7.41 12.41 2.88
CA GLY A 560 -8.55 12.02 2.04
C GLY A 560 -8.15 11.48 0.67
N ALA A 561 -7.00 10.83 0.55
CA ALA A 561 -6.63 10.11 -0.66
C ALA A 561 -7.58 8.93 -0.92
N PHE A 562 -8.11 8.33 0.13
CA PHE A 562 -9.16 7.31 0.10
C PHE A 562 -10.08 7.43 1.32
N SER A 563 -11.25 6.78 1.29
CA SER A 563 -12.21 6.76 2.39
C SER A 563 -11.78 5.79 3.50
N LEU A 564 -11.99 6.18 4.76
CA LEU A 564 -11.90 5.31 5.91
C LEU A 564 -13.26 4.66 6.18
N GLN A 565 -13.28 3.34 6.44
CA GLN A 565 -14.49 2.55 6.67
C GLN A 565 -14.32 1.51 7.77
N GLY A 566 -13.12 1.36 8.32
CA GLY A 566 -12.81 0.40 9.38
C GLY A 566 -13.67 0.61 10.63
N LYS A 567 -13.95 -0.48 11.35
CA LYS A 567 -14.68 -0.48 12.63
C LYS A 567 -13.87 -1.21 13.69
N LEU A 568 -13.91 -0.74 14.92
CA LEU A 568 -13.18 -1.39 16.02
C LEU A 568 -13.63 -2.86 16.17
N PRO A 569 -12.69 -3.83 16.15
CA PRO A 569 -13.01 -5.24 16.33
C PRO A 569 -13.18 -5.62 17.80
N VAL A 570 -12.80 -4.72 18.73
CA VAL A 570 -12.86 -4.91 20.16
C VAL A 570 -13.21 -3.60 20.86
N SER A 571 -13.74 -3.70 22.07
CA SER A 571 -14.00 -2.58 22.97
C SER A 571 -12.76 -2.24 23.79
N ALA A 572 -12.29 -1.01 23.68
CA ALA A 572 -11.21 -0.48 24.52
C ALA A 572 -11.72 0.19 25.79
N SER A 573 -12.90 0.79 25.72
CA SER A 573 -13.61 1.45 26.81
C SER A 573 -15.09 1.65 26.44
N PRO A 574 -15.95 2.13 27.35
CA PRO A 574 -17.35 2.45 27.03
C PRO A 574 -17.50 3.45 25.89
N SER A 575 -16.57 4.38 25.72
CA SER A 575 -16.57 5.35 24.60
C SER A 575 -16.08 4.76 23.29
N PHE A 576 -15.25 3.73 23.35
CA PHE A 576 -14.61 3.05 22.21
C PHE A 576 -14.98 1.57 22.20
N TYR A 577 -16.23 1.30 21.87
CA TYR A 577 -16.83 -0.03 21.87
C TYR A 577 -16.68 -0.73 20.52
N TYR A 578 -16.90 -2.03 20.50
CA TYR A 578 -16.95 -2.85 19.28
C TYR A 578 -17.87 -2.23 18.22
N GLY A 579 -17.41 -2.16 16.99
CA GLY A 579 -18.14 -1.58 15.87
C GLY A 579 -18.06 -0.05 15.77
N LYS A 580 -17.43 0.64 16.74
CA LYS A 580 -17.19 2.08 16.65
C LYS A 580 -16.21 2.39 15.53
N GLY A 581 -16.50 3.46 14.78
CA GLY A 581 -15.70 3.99 13.70
C GLY A 581 -16.53 4.91 12.81
N GLU A 582 -15.90 5.94 12.28
CA GLU A 582 -16.55 6.93 11.42
C GLU A 582 -16.09 6.74 9.97
N ASN A 583 -17.00 6.91 9.04
CA ASN A 583 -16.69 6.84 7.62
C ASN A 583 -16.29 8.23 7.11
N THR A 584 -15.32 8.29 6.20
CA THR A 584 -14.92 9.54 5.57
C THR A 584 -15.19 9.54 4.07
N THR A 585 -15.27 10.73 3.47
CA THR A 585 -15.14 10.89 2.03
C THR A 585 -13.68 10.69 1.62
N GLY A 586 -13.45 10.03 0.49
CA GLY A 586 -12.11 9.81 -0.07
C GLY A 586 -11.97 10.38 -1.47
N SER A 587 -10.81 10.14 -2.10
CA SER A 587 -10.49 10.53 -3.47
C SER A 587 -10.56 12.04 -3.73
N ILE A 588 -10.33 12.84 -2.68
CA ILE A 588 -10.25 14.30 -2.82
C ILE A 588 -8.84 14.78 -3.15
N ARG A 589 -7.82 13.93 -2.91
CA ARG A 589 -6.41 14.17 -3.24
C ARG A 589 -5.78 12.95 -3.88
N LEU A 590 -4.61 13.13 -4.51
CA LEU A 590 -3.85 12.03 -5.09
C LEU A 590 -3.58 10.94 -4.05
N GLU A 591 -3.83 9.69 -4.44
CA GLU A 591 -3.40 8.50 -3.72
C GLU A 591 -2.05 8.03 -4.28
N TYR A 592 -1.18 7.44 -3.44
CA TYR A 592 0.07 6.83 -3.88
C TYR A 592 -0.06 5.31 -3.76
N SER A 593 0.04 4.64 -4.89
CA SER A 593 -0.19 3.21 -4.99
C SER A 593 0.80 2.55 -5.96
N ILE A 594 0.56 1.31 -6.35
CA ILE A 594 1.35 0.58 -7.34
C ILE A 594 0.58 0.49 -8.67
N PRO A 595 1.26 0.24 -9.79
CA PRO A 595 0.63 0.19 -11.12
C PRO A 595 -0.53 -0.80 -11.22
N GLU A 596 -0.46 -1.92 -10.53
CA GLU A 596 -1.50 -2.95 -10.50
C GLU A 596 -2.84 -2.45 -9.96
N ASP A 597 -2.83 -1.45 -9.08
CA ASP A 597 -4.05 -0.85 -8.51
C ASP A 597 -4.91 -0.08 -9.54
N VAL A 598 -4.33 0.23 -10.69
CA VAL A 598 -5.03 0.84 -11.83
C VAL A 598 -5.04 -0.07 -13.06
N GLY A 599 -4.76 -1.37 -12.87
CA GLY A 599 -4.78 -2.39 -13.91
C GLY A 599 -3.60 -2.33 -14.87
N ILE A 600 -2.46 -1.76 -14.45
CA ILE A 600 -1.23 -1.74 -15.24
C ILE A 600 -0.22 -2.69 -14.59
N ASN A 601 0.36 -3.59 -15.38
CA ASN A 601 1.46 -4.43 -14.88
C ASN A 601 2.74 -3.59 -14.81
N ALA A 602 3.33 -3.49 -13.61
CA ALA A 602 4.54 -2.70 -13.33
C ALA A 602 5.70 -3.02 -14.28
N ARG A 603 5.84 -4.28 -14.72
CA ARG A 603 6.86 -4.72 -15.67
C ARG A 603 6.83 -3.95 -16.98
N TYR A 604 5.65 -3.53 -17.44
CA TYR A 604 5.54 -2.77 -18.68
C TYR A 604 5.96 -1.30 -18.54
N LEU A 605 6.15 -0.81 -17.31
CA LEU A 605 6.73 0.51 -17.03
C LEU A 605 8.26 0.49 -16.84
N GLU A 606 8.88 -0.67 -16.65
CA GLU A 606 10.35 -0.79 -16.51
C GLU A 606 11.16 -0.16 -17.65
N PRO A 607 10.71 -0.15 -18.93
CA PRO A 607 11.43 0.55 -19.98
C PRO A 607 11.64 2.04 -19.71
N ILE A 608 10.82 2.70 -18.89
CA ILE A 608 11.01 4.09 -18.45
C ILE A 608 12.37 4.23 -17.76
N ASP A 609 12.71 3.33 -16.82
CA ASP A 609 13.99 3.31 -16.10
C ASP A 609 15.17 3.23 -17.07
N SER A 610 15.05 2.36 -18.07
CA SER A 610 16.09 2.15 -19.08
C SER A 610 16.29 3.38 -19.97
N ILE A 611 15.20 4.03 -20.38
CA ILE A 611 15.23 5.26 -21.19
C ILE A 611 15.87 6.40 -20.39
N ALA A 612 15.48 6.56 -19.11
CA ALA A 612 16.01 7.61 -18.24
C ALA A 612 17.52 7.42 -17.99
N ARG A 613 17.95 6.21 -17.63
CA ARG A 613 19.38 5.90 -17.43
C ARG A 613 20.20 6.08 -18.70
N LYS A 614 19.66 5.68 -19.86
CA LYS A 614 20.32 5.89 -21.14
C LYS A 614 20.45 7.37 -21.47
N ALA A 615 19.41 8.17 -21.25
CA ALA A 615 19.46 9.61 -21.47
C ALA A 615 20.57 10.30 -20.65
N ILE A 616 20.73 9.89 -19.38
CA ILE A 616 21.79 10.39 -18.51
C ILE A 616 23.16 9.94 -19.02
N LYS A 617 23.33 8.67 -19.35
CA LYS A 617 24.59 8.12 -19.91
C LYS A 617 25.02 8.80 -21.20
N ASP A 618 24.06 9.13 -22.09
CA ASP A 618 24.31 9.80 -23.37
C ASP A 618 24.55 11.32 -23.18
N GLY A 619 24.47 11.83 -21.95
CA GLY A 619 24.65 13.24 -21.62
C GLY A 619 23.51 14.14 -22.10
N ALA A 620 22.29 13.61 -22.18
CA ALA A 620 21.10 14.39 -22.54
C ALA A 620 20.59 15.24 -21.36
N THR A 621 20.79 14.79 -20.14
CA THR A 621 20.57 15.50 -18.88
C THR A 621 21.41 14.84 -17.77
N PRO A 622 21.84 15.59 -16.73
CA PRO A 622 22.56 14.98 -15.59
C PRO A 622 21.66 14.10 -14.73
N GLY A 623 20.39 14.49 -14.60
CA GLY A 623 19.39 13.77 -13.83
C GLY A 623 17.97 14.18 -14.20
N CYS A 624 16.97 13.46 -13.65
CA CYS A 624 15.55 13.75 -13.90
C CYS A 624 14.65 13.17 -12.80
N GLN A 625 13.44 13.75 -12.69
CA GLN A 625 12.30 13.17 -11.96
C GLN A 625 11.23 12.77 -12.97
N ILE A 626 10.58 11.62 -12.73
CA ILE A 626 9.50 11.09 -13.60
C ILE A 626 8.36 10.65 -12.71
N LEU A 627 7.18 11.24 -12.93
CA LEU A 627 5.97 10.87 -12.22
C LEU A 627 4.85 10.52 -13.21
N VAL A 628 4.16 9.43 -12.90
CA VAL A 628 2.94 9.02 -13.62
C VAL A 628 1.82 8.82 -12.61
N ALA A 629 0.70 9.50 -12.84
CA ALA A 629 -0.52 9.25 -12.08
C ALA A 629 -1.66 8.84 -13.03
N LYS A 630 -2.49 7.89 -12.59
CA LYS A 630 -3.65 7.39 -13.32
C LYS A 630 -4.84 7.19 -12.40
N ASN A 631 -6.03 7.62 -12.84
CA ASN A 631 -7.26 7.52 -12.03
C ASN A 631 -7.09 8.15 -10.63
N GLY A 632 -6.37 9.27 -10.51
CA GLY A 632 -6.09 9.93 -9.24
C GLY A 632 -5.05 9.22 -8.35
N LYS A 633 -4.32 8.23 -8.87
CA LYS A 633 -3.29 7.48 -8.13
C LYS A 633 -1.93 7.65 -8.77
N VAL A 634 -0.94 8.10 -8.00
CA VAL A 634 0.48 8.10 -8.40
C VAL A 634 0.96 6.65 -8.36
N ILE A 635 1.32 6.13 -9.53
CA ILE A 635 1.69 4.72 -9.74
C ILE A 635 3.16 4.55 -10.12
N TYR A 636 3.83 5.64 -10.42
CA TYR A 636 5.25 5.67 -10.73
C TYR A 636 5.80 7.04 -10.31
N ASP A 637 6.79 7.05 -9.44
CA ASP A 637 7.47 8.27 -8.97
C ASP A 637 8.92 7.91 -8.69
N LYS A 638 9.83 8.29 -9.59
CA LYS A 638 11.24 7.93 -9.50
C LYS A 638 12.15 9.07 -9.93
N SER A 639 13.28 9.16 -9.24
CA SER A 639 14.37 10.08 -9.52
C SER A 639 15.60 9.33 -10.04
N PHE A 640 16.32 9.93 -11.00
CA PHE A 640 17.46 9.32 -11.66
C PHE A 640 18.62 10.29 -11.77
N GLY A 641 19.85 9.79 -11.64
CA GLY A 641 21.09 10.54 -11.86
C GLY A 641 21.40 11.53 -10.76
N TYR A 642 22.01 12.64 -11.13
CA TYR A 642 22.60 13.63 -10.22
C TYR A 642 22.21 15.03 -10.63
N HIS A 643 22.43 16.01 -9.73
CA HIS A 643 22.23 17.44 -10.03
C HIS A 643 23.14 17.94 -11.15
N THR A 644 24.35 17.39 -11.23
CA THR A 644 25.37 17.76 -12.22
C THR A 644 26.04 16.51 -12.77
N TYR A 645 26.83 16.64 -13.83
CA TYR A 645 27.66 15.54 -14.35
C TYR A 645 28.87 15.23 -13.46
N GLY A 646 29.11 15.98 -12.39
CA GLY A 646 30.12 15.68 -11.38
C GLY A 646 29.73 14.56 -10.41
N ASN A 647 28.47 14.13 -10.45
CA ASN A 647 27.90 13.03 -9.64
C ASN A 647 28.03 13.25 -8.11
N ASP A 648 27.98 14.49 -7.68
CA ASP A 648 28.18 14.92 -6.29
C ASP A 648 26.89 14.91 -5.44
N VAL A 649 25.74 15.21 -6.06
CA VAL A 649 24.42 15.25 -5.38
C VAL A 649 23.43 14.41 -6.18
N PRO A 650 23.00 13.23 -5.66
CA PRO A 650 21.96 12.44 -6.33
C PRO A 650 20.62 13.18 -6.36
N VAL A 651 19.83 12.97 -7.39
CA VAL A 651 18.48 13.51 -7.48
C VAL A 651 17.54 12.76 -6.56
N HIS A 652 16.76 13.52 -5.76
CA HIS A 652 15.70 13.02 -4.89
C HIS A 652 14.33 13.54 -5.35
N ASP A 653 13.26 12.85 -5.00
CA ASP A 653 11.87 13.22 -5.36
C ASP A 653 11.46 14.59 -4.78
N SER A 654 12.14 15.04 -3.73
CA SER A 654 11.92 16.35 -3.11
C SER A 654 12.67 17.51 -3.79
N ASP A 655 13.53 17.23 -4.79
CA ASP A 655 14.35 18.25 -5.42
C ASP A 655 13.55 19.12 -6.38
N ILE A 656 13.99 20.37 -6.50
CA ILE A 656 13.23 21.46 -7.13
C ILE A 656 13.90 21.84 -8.44
N TYR A 657 13.13 21.80 -9.52
CA TYR A 657 13.57 22.11 -10.88
C TYR A 657 12.98 23.43 -11.39
N ASP A 658 13.73 24.15 -12.20
CA ASP A 658 13.22 25.26 -13.00
C ASP A 658 12.27 24.72 -14.08
N LEU A 659 11.01 25.09 -13.98
CA LEU A 659 9.93 24.61 -14.87
C LEU A 659 9.93 25.28 -16.24
N ALA A 660 10.67 26.37 -16.43
CA ALA A 660 10.69 27.18 -17.65
C ALA A 660 9.24 27.51 -18.12
N SER A 661 8.91 27.26 -19.39
CA SER A 661 7.60 27.61 -19.96
C SER A 661 6.40 26.87 -19.35
N ILE A 662 6.58 25.85 -18.50
CA ILE A 662 5.47 25.30 -17.72
C ILE A 662 4.88 26.36 -16.78
N THR A 663 5.65 27.40 -16.42
CA THR A 663 5.16 28.61 -15.73
C THR A 663 3.90 29.19 -16.38
N LYS A 664 3.80 29.14 -17.72
CA LYS A 664 2.64 29.67 -18.44
C LYS A 664 1.34 28.99 -18.01
N ILE A 665 1.35 27.67 -17.90
CA ILE A 665 0.15 26.89 -17.53
C ILE A 665 -0.02 26.74 -16.01
N ALA A 666 1.07 26.73 -15.26
CA ALA A 666 1.04 26.53 -13.80
C ALA A 666 0.93 27.85 -13.01
N ALA A 667 1.08 29.00 -13.66
CA ALA A 667 0.98 30.33 -13.05
C ALA A 667 0.01 31.24 -13.84
N THR A 668 0.40 31.72 -15.03
CA THR A 668 -0.39 32.70 -15.78
C THR A 668 -1.78 32.22 -16.14
N ALA A 669 -1.91 30.95 -16.56
CA ALA A 669 -3.22 30.38 -16.90
C ALA A 669 -4.17 30.43 -15.70
N LEU A 670 -3.72 30.11 -14.49
CA LEU A 670 -4.57 30.09 -13.30
C LEU A 670 -5.16 31.48 -13.02
N GLY A 671 -4.33 32.51 -13.07
CA GLY A 671 -4.79 33.89 -12.85
C GLY A 671 -5.76 34.37 -13.94
N LEU A 672 -5.47 34.07 -15.21
CA LEU A 672 -6.35 34.47 -16.30
C LEU A 672 -7.67 33.69 -16.32
N MET A 673 -7.67 32.43 -15.96
CA MET A 673 -8.88 31.63 -15.76
C MET A 673 -9.75 32.22 -14.65
N GLU A 674 -9.16 32.67 -13.55
CA GLU A 674 -9.89 33.32 -12.46
C GLU A 674 -10.48 34.66 -12.90
N MET A 675 -9.68 35.50 -13.58
CA MET A 675 -10.18 36.78 -14.12
C MET A 675 -11.34 36.58 -15.11
N TYR A 676 -11.26 35.54 -15.95
CA TYR A 676 -12.31 35.18 -16.90
C TYR A 676 -13.60 34.75 -16.18
N GLU A 677 -13.50 33.85 -15.21
CA GLU A 677 -14.69 33.41 -14.43
C GLU A 677 -15.38 34.55 -13.67
N LYS A 678 -14.58 35.50 -13.16
CA LYS A 678 -15.09 36.68 -12.47
C LYS A 678 -15.59 37.78 -13.40
N GLY A 679 -15.58 37.56 -14.72
CA GLY A 679 -16.00 38.54 -15.73
C GLY A 679 -15.10 39.78 -15.78
N LYS A 680 -13.84 39.66 -15.34
CA LYS A 680 -12.86 40.74 -15.35
C LYS A 680 -12.15 40.88 -16.70
N ILE A 681 -12.09 39.82 -17.47
CA ILE A 681 -11.61 39.78 -18.85
C ILE A 681 -12.57 38.99 -19.74
N GLU A 682 -12.60 39.40 -21.01
CA GLU A 682 -13.15 38.61 -22.11
C GLU A 682 -12.03 38.23 -23.07
N LEU A 683 -12.14 37.08 -23.76
CA LEU A 683 -11.10 36.57 -24.63
C LEU A 683 -10.76 37.53 -25.80
N TYR A 684 -11.73 38.35 -26.22
CA TYR A 684 -11.57 39.30 -27.30
C TYR A 684 -11.22 40.74 -26.82
N ASP A 685 -11.11 40.92 -25.51
CA ASP A 685 -10.57 42.18 -24.98
C ASP A 685 -9.14 42.43 -25.46
N THR A 686 -8.78 43.70 -25.61
CA THR A 686 -7.44 44.09 -26.04
C THR A 686 -6.54 44.48 -24.87
N LEU A 687 -5.21 44.34 -25.03
CA LEU A 687 -4.24 44.73 -23.99
C LEU A 687 -4.41 46.17 -23.56
N GLY A 688 -4.70 47.11 -24.49
CA GLY A 688 -4.89 48.53 -24.20
C GLY A 688 -6.06 48.83 -23.24
N LYS A 689 -7.02 47.94 -23.12
CA LYS A 689 -8.11 48.05 -22.13
C LYS A 689 -7.57 47.95 -20.69
N PHE A 690 -6.54 47.16 -20.47
CA PHE A 690 -5.97 46.88 -19.14
C PHE A 690 -4.67 47.60 -18.84
N LEU A 691 -3.94 48.01 -19.89
CA LEU A 691 -2.61 48.62 -19.81
C LEU A 691 -2.63 49.92 -20.57
N PRO A 692 -3.09 51.04 -19.95
CA PRO A 692 -3.19 52.35 -20.58
C PRO A 692 -1.86 52.89 -21.16
N GLU A 693 -0.72 52.46 -20.59
CA GLU A 693 0.61 52.78 -21.06
C GLU A 693 0.92 52.28 -22.47
N LEU A 694 0.12 51.37 -23.00
CA LEU A 694 0.22 50.88 -24.37
C LEU A 694 -0.49 51.78 -25.39
N ALA A 695 -1.19 52.83 -24.96
CA ALA A 695 -1.93 53.70 -25.86
C ALA A 695 -1.03 54.20 -26.98
N GLY A 696 -1.56 54.22 -28.20
CA GLY A 696 -0.79 54.65 -29.40
C GLY A 696 0.18 53.61 -29.95
N SER A 697 0.47 52.50 -29.23
CA SER A 697 1.35 51.46 -29.73
C SER A 697 0.59 50.39 -30.53
N ASN A 698 1.33 49.65 -31.37
CA ASN A 698 0.76 48.47 -32.06
C ASN A 698 0.32 47.33 -31.12
N LYS A 699 0.76 47.37 -29.83
CA LYS A 699 0.41 46.37 -28.82
C LYS A 699 -0.98 46.62 -28.18
N ALA A 700 -1.43 47.88 -28.17
CA ALA A 700 -2.71 48.23 -27.56
C ALA A 700 -3.90 47.46 -28.15
N LYS A 701 -3.85 47.12 -29.45
CA LYS A 701 -4.92 46.42 -30.16
C LYS A 701 -4.85 44.89 -30.14
N LEU A 702 -3.81 44.31 -29.52
CA LEU A 702 -3.65 42.87 -29.44
C LEU A 702 -4.72 42.28 -28.52
N ARG A 703 -5.45 41.28 -29.00
CA ARG A 703 -6.48 40.58 -28.26
C ARG A 703 -5.85 39.55 -27.31
N ILE A 704 -6.40 39.42 -26.13
CA ILE A 704 -5.96 38.44 -25.14
C ILE A 704 -5.92 37.02 -25.76
N ARG A 705 -7.01 36.60 -26.44
CA ARG A 705 -7.08 35.32 -27.10
C ARG A 705 -5.92 35.04 -28.07
N ASP A 706 -5.62 36.04 -28.92
CA ASP A 706 -4.60 35.87 -29.96
C ASP A 706 -3.18 35.74 -29.36
N ILE A 707 -2.92 36.37 -28.21
CA ILE A 707 -1.70 36.18 -27.45
C ILE A 707 -1.65 34.80 -26.84
N LEU A 708 -2.77 34.30 -26.22
CA LEU A 708 -2.86 33.00 -25.57
C LEU A 708 -2.64 31.83 -26.53
N ILE A 709 -3.00 31.99 -27.80
CA ILE A 709 -2.78 30.97 -28.85
C ILE A 709 -1.52 31.22 -29.68
N HIS A 710 -0.73 32.23 -29.34
CA HIS A 710 0.49 32.63 -30.04
C HIS A 710 0.27 33.07 -31.49
N GLU A 711 -0.85 33.73 -31.78
CA GLU A 711 -1.21 34.28 -33.11
C GLU A 711 -1.29 35.84 -33.13
N ALA A 712 -0.79 36.46 -32.08
CA ALA A 712 -0.81 37.94 -31.97
C ALA A 712 0.26 38.67 -32.81
N GLY A 713 1.09 37.96 -33.56
CA GLY A 713 2.13 38.53 -34.40
C GLY A 713 3.40 39.00 -33.65
N LEU A 714 3.50 38.70 -32.36
CA LEU A 714 4.63 39.04 -31.52
C LEU A 714 5.91 38.30 -31.93
N GLU A 715 7.06 38.93 -31.77
CA GLU A 715 8.36 38.27 -31.87
C GLU A 715 8.45 37.12 -30.84
N ALA A 716 9.25 36.07 -31.12
CA ALA A 716 9.39 34.93 -30.25
C ALA A 716 9.94 35.35 -28.87
N PHE A 717 11.01 36.07 -28.84
CA PHE A 717 11.68 36.65 -27.66
C PHE A 717 12.56 37.83 -28.03
N ILE A 718 12.94 38.65 -27.05
CA ILE A 718 13.91 39.74 -27.21
C ILE A 718 15.04 39.51 -26.21
N PRO A 719 16.31 39.42 -26.65
CA PRO A 719 17.44 39.16 -25.75
C PRO A 719 17.89 40.43 -25.03
N PHE A 720 17.09 40.94 -24.11
CA PHE A 720 17.33 42.22 -23.38
C PHE A 720 18.70 42.28 -22.72
N TYR A 721 19.22 41.17 -22.22
CA TYR A 721 20.51 41.07 -21.57
C TYR A 721 21.69 41.35 -22.50
N GLU A 722 21.57 41.14 -23.81
CA GLU A 722 22.68 41.34 -24.76
C GLU A 722 23.12 42.81 -24.82
N LYS A 723 22.18 43.72 -24.71
CA LYS A 723 22.49 45.18 -24.65
C LYS A 723 23.25 45.57 -23.37
N THR A 724 23.35 44.71 -22.38
CA THR A 724 24.03 44.91 -21.10
C THR A 724 25.39 44.21 -21.02
N LEU A 725 25.87 43.61 -22.12
CA LEU A 725 27.15 42.87 -22.14
C LEU A 725 28.36 43.76 -22.33
N ASP A 726 28.16 44.91 -22.97
CA ASP A 726 29.22 45.91 -23.10
C ASP A 726 29.76 46.30 -21.71
N PRO A 727 31.08 46.32 -21.47
CA PRO A 727 31.65 46.58 -20.15
C PRO A 727 31.24 47.90 -19.50
N ALA A 728 31.13 48.98 -20.29
CA ALA A 728 30.73 50.30 -19.76
C ALA A 728 29.25 50.30 -19.34
N THR A 729 28.38 49.72 -20.17
CA THR A 729 26.95 49.56 -19.88
C THR A 729 26.74 48.63 -18.69
N ARG A 730 27.50 47.55 -18.63
CA ARG A 730 27.44 46.60 -17.53
C ARG A 730 27.80 47.23 -16.19
N ALA A 731 28.86 48.06 -16.16
CA ALA A 731 29.29 48.78 -14.97
C ALA A 731 28.25 49.80 -14.47
N GLN A 732 27.39 50.30 -15.36
CA GLN A 732 26.30 51.24 -15.00
C GLN A 732 25.05 50.48 -14.51
N LEU A 733 24.80 49.27 -15.00
CA LEU A 733 23.55 48.54 -14.77
C LEU A 733 23.63 47.48 -13.68
N TYR A 734 24.80 47.01 -13.27
CA TYR A 734 24.95 45.95 -12.29
C TYR A 734 25.83 46.31 -11.10
N ARG A 735 25.50 45.73 -9.93
CA ARG A 735 26.29 45.75 -8.70
C ARG A 735 26.34 44.36 -8.07
N THR A 736 27.37 44.12 -7.26
CA THR A 736 27.53 42.87 -6.49
C THR A 736 26.83 42.95 -5.14
N MET A 737 26.45 44.12 -4.69
CA MET A 737 25.68 44.32 -3.45
C MET A 737 24.34 44.95 -3.78
N ARG A 738 23.31 44.53 -3.05
CA ARG A 738 21.96 45.05 -3.16
C ARG A 738 21.84 46.41 -2.48
N ASP A 739 21.20 47.37 -3.16
CA ASP A 739 20.79 48.64 -2.60
C ASP A 739 19.41 49.07 -3.15
N THR A 740 18.98 50.30 -2.87
CA THR A 740 17.67 50.82 -3.29
C THR A 740 17.53 50.99 -4.81
N LEU A 741 18.63 51.20 -5.53
CA LEU A 741 18.65 51.34 -6.98
C LEU A 741 18.95 50.01 -7.69
N PHE A 742 19.92 49.26 -7.17
CA PHE A 742 20.30 47.92 -7.69
C PHE A 742 19.62 46.85 -6.86
N SER A 743 18.32 46.71 -7.05
CA SER A 743 17.47 45.84 -6.20
C SER A 743 17.02 44.55 -6.85
N ILE A 744 17.19 44.36 -8.17
CA ILE A 744 16.72 43.23 -8.94
C ILE A 744 17.78 42.13 -8.94
N PRO A 745 17.58 41.00 -8.23
CA PRO A 745 18.53 39.91 -8.21
C PRO A 745 18.43 39.07 -9.51
N VAL A 746 19.46 39.09 -10.35
CA VAL A 746 19.51 38.29 -11.59
C VAL A 746 20.32 37.01 -11.44
N ALA A 747 21.19 36.95 -10.43
CA ALA A 747 21.95 35.76 -10.00
C ALA A 747 22.53 36.04 -8.61
N GLN A 748 23.24 35.05 -8.03
CA GLN A 748 23.85 35.20 -6.72
C GLN A 748 24.87 36.31 -6.70
N GLY A 749 24.68 37.34 -5.86
CA GLY A 749 25.56 38.52 -5.77
C GLY A 749 25.63 39.34 -7.08
N LEU A 750 24.57 39.32 -7.88
CA LEU A 750 24.47 40.15 -9.07
C LEU A 750 23.09 40.81 -9.13
N PHE A 751 23.06 42.13 -8.99
CA PHE A 751 21.84 42.92 -8.91
C PHE A 751 21.77 43.93 -10.07
N LEU A 752 20.65 43.89 -10.80
CA LEU A 752 20.33 44.80 -11.88
C LEU A 752 19.67 46.08 -11.34
N ARG A 753 19.93 47.18 -11.97
CA ARG A 753 19.30 48.47 -11.68
C ARG A 753 17.80 48.42 -11.99
N LYS A 754 16.96 48.84 -11.03
CA LYS A 754 15.50 48.63 -11.07
C LYS A 754 14.78 49.31 -12.24
N ASP A 755 15.26 50.50 -12.67
CA ASP A 755 14.68 51.25 -13.79
C ASP A 755 14.89 50.56 -15.16
N TYR A 756 15.76 49.54 -15.25
CA TYR A 756 15.91 48.77 -16.48
C TYR A 756 14.65 47.96 -16.82
N ILE A 757 13.78 47.69 -15.85
CA ILE A 757 12.47 47.09 -16.09
C ILE A 757 11.64 47.94 -17.06
N ASP A 758 11.66 49.24 -16.92
CA ASP A 758 10.94 50.17 -17.83
C ASP A 758 11.52 50.09 -19.24
N VAL A 759 12.84 49.96 -19.37
CA VAL A 759 13.52 49.78 -20.66
C VAL A 759 13.06 48.48 -21.34
N ILE A 760 12.86 47.39 -20.57
CA ILE A 760 12.33 46.10 -21.07
C ILE A 760 10.92 46.32 -21.63
N TYR A 761 10.00 46.89 -20.87
CA TYR A 761 8.62 47.12 -21.31
C TYR A 761 8.51 48.07 -22.49
N GLU A 762 9.29 49.16 -22.51
CA GLU A 762 9.37 50.09 -23.66
C GLU A 762 9.94 49.36 -24.91
N THR A 763 10.93 48.51 -24.74
CA THR A 763 11.47 47.70 -25.85
C THR A 763 10.42 46.78 -26.44
N ILE A 764 9.61 46.10 -25.59
CA ILE A 764 8.52 45.26 -26.07
C ILE A 764 7.44 46.11 -26.75
N LYS A 765 7.04 47.24 -26.16
CA LYS A 765 6.02 48.14 -26.67
C LYS A 765 6.37 48.63 -28.09
N ASN A 766 7.63 48.97 -28.34
CA ASN A 766 8.12 49.54 -29.60
C ASN A 766 8.58 48.45 -30.61
N SER A 767 8.55 47.18 -30.24
CA SER A 767 8.91 46.08 -31.16
C SER A 767 7.91 45.95 -32.31
N SER A 768 8.34 45.36 -33.43
CA SER A 768 7.50 45.10 -34.57
C SER A 768 6.49 43.98 -34.31
N LEU A 769 5.49 43.82 -35.18
CA LEU A 769 4.59 42.69 -35.25
C LEU A 769 4.80 42.00 -36.61
N PRO A 770 5.91 41.22 -36.78
CA PRO A 770 6.34 40.74 -38.09
C PRO A 770 5.47 39.62 -38.67
N HIS A 771 4.66 38.94 -37.82
CA HIS A 771 3.92 37.76 -38.21
C HIS A 771 2.42 37.91 -37.96
N ARG A 772 1.58 37.36 -38.80
CA ARG A 772 0.12 37.20 -38.57
C ARG A 772 -0.26 35.74 -38.39
N GLU A 773 0.71 34.86 -38.49
CA GLU A 773 0.53 33.42 -38.32
C GLU A 773 1.03 32.94 -36.94
N TYR A 774 0.78 31.71 -36.62
CA TYR A 774 1.25 31.10 -35.40
C TYR A 774 2.76 31.25 -35.22
N LYS A 775 3.15 31.96 -34.16
CA LYS A 775 4.54 32.13 -33.74
C LYS A 775 4.62 32.10 -32.22
N TYR A 776 5.19 30.98 -31.67
CA TYR A 776 5.39 30.91 -30.22
C TYR A 776 6.15 32.12 -29.70
N SER A 777 5.57 32.83 -28.73
CA SER A 777 6.14 34.09 -28.18
C SER A 777 6.00 34.14 -26.65
N ASP A 778 7.07 34.59 -26.01
CA ASP A 778 7.09 34.87 -24.57
C ASP A 778 6.61 36.30 -24.24
N LEU A 779 6.66 37.23 -25.18
CA LEU A 779 6.51 38.64 -24.93
C LEU A 779 5.14 39.04 -24.39
N GLY A 780 4.07 38.41 -24.83
CA GLY A 780 2.73 38.69 -24.33
C GLY A 780 2.57 38.37 -22.83
N PHE A 781 3.33 37.42 -22.31
CA PHE A 781 3.26 37.01 -20.90
C PHE A 781 3.93 38.00 -19.94
N PHE A 782 4.80 38.92 -20.44
CA PHE A 782 5.26 40.07 -19.69
C PHE A 782 4.08 40.98 -19.35
N TYR A 783 3.20 41.24 -20.32
CA TYR A 783 1.98 42.04 -20.11
C TYR A 783 0.96 41.30 -19.23
N PHE A 784 0.78 39.99 -19.37
CA PHE A 784 -0.10 39.25 -18.47
C PHE A 784 0.37 39.29 -17.01
N LYS A 785 1.69 39.33 -16.75
CA LYS A 785 2.20 39.56 -15.39
C LYS A 785 1.66 40.92 -14.86
N LYS A 786 1.82 42.00 -15.59
CA LYS A 786 1.32 43.33 -15.17
C LYS A 786 -0.21 43.32 -14.94
N MET A 787 -0.96 42.68 -15.84
CA MET A 787 -2.42 42.59 -15.72
C MET A 787 -2.82 41.84 -14.45
N LEU A 788 -2.17 40.74 -14.15
CA LEU A 788 -2.46 39.90 -12.96
C LEU A 788 -2.07 40.63 -11.67
N GLU A 789 -0.91 41.29 -11.65
CA GLU A 789 -0.48 42.07 -10.48
C GLU A 789 -1.39 43.28 -10.23
N SER A 790 -1.84 43.97 -11.30
CA SER A 790 -2.82 45.04 -11.19
C SER A 790 -4.18 44.53 -10.71
N TYR A 791 -4.63 43.38 -11.20
CA TYR A 791 -5.88 42.75 -10.77
C TYR A 791 -5.84 42.32 -9.29
N ALA A 792 -4.74 41.70 -8.88
CA ALA A 792 -4.56 41.18 -7.54
C ALA A 792 -4.13 42.24 -6.52
N ASN A 793 -3.65 43.42 -6.98
CA ASN A 793 -3.04 44.44 -6.17
C ASN A 793 -1.88 43.93 -5.31
N THR A 794 -1.15 42.95 -5.82
CA THR A 794 0.05 42.35 -5.18
C THR A 794 0.95 41.74 -6.25
N SER A 795 2.14 41.25 -5.86
CA SER A 795 3.05 40.57 -6.79
C SER A 795 2.47 39.23 -7.27
N LEU A 796 2.86 38.83 -8.49
CA LEU A 796 2.35 37.60 -9.12
C LEU A 796 2.63 36.36 -8.27
N ASP A 797 3.81 36.24 -7.69
CA ASP A 797 4.21 35.10 -6.84
C ASP A 797 3.39 35.03 -5.55
N GLN A 798 3.14 36.16 -4.90
CA GLN A 798 2.29 36.24 -3.71
C GLN A 798 0.84 35.90 -4.05
N TYR A 799 0.28 36.51 -5.10
CA TYR A 799 -1.08 36.20 -5.57
C TYR A 799 -1.30 34.71 -5.81
N LEU A 800 -0.37 34.07 -6.55
CA LEU A 800 -0.51 32.64 -6.88
C LEU A 800 -0.35 31.74 -5.66
N ASN A 801 0.55 32.10 -4.74
CA ASN A 801 0.70 31.35 -3.50
C ASN A 801 -0.57 31.43 -2.64
N GLU A 802 -1.08 32.63 -2.40
CA GLU A 802 -2.24 32.85 -1.55
C GLU A 802 -3.54 32.29 -2.15
N ARG A 803 -3.68 32.36 -3.48
CA ARG A 803 -4.94 31.99 -4.13
C ARG A 803 -4.99 30.54 -4.60
N PHE A 804 -3.85 29.91 -4.87
CA PHE A 804 -3.82 28.58 -5.46
C PHE A 804 -2.88 27.62 -4.72
N TYR A 805 -1.59 27.94 -4.58
CA TYR A 805 -0.60 26.94 -4.17
C TYR A 805 -0.77 26.49 -2.72
N ALA A 806 -1.06 27.43 -1.80
CA ALA A 806 -1.32 27.11 -0.40
C ALA A 806 -2.59 26.25 -0.24
N HIS A 807 -3.66 26.57 -0.96
CA HIS A 807 -4.92 25.82 -0.98
C HIS A 807 -4.75 24.39 -1.53
N LEU A 808 -3.93 24.24 -2.57
CA LEU A 808 -3.58 22.93 -3.13
C LEU A 808 -2.72 22.08 -2.17
N GLY A 809 -2.07 22.70 -1.19
CA GLY A 809 -1.14 22.06 -0.27
C GLY A 809 0.24 21.82 -0.87
N THR A 810 0.58 22.50 -1.96
CA THR A 810 1.89 22.34 -2.60
C THR A 810 2.98 23.11 -1.82
N ASN A 811 4.16 22.50 -1.72
CA ASN A 811 5.28 23.02 -0.94
C ASN A 811 6.35 23.68 -1.80
N THR A 812 6.54 23.19 -3.02
CA THR A 812 7.68 23.51 -3.86
C THR A 812 7.32 24.40 -5.06
N LEU A 813 6.02 24.54 -5.39
CA LEU A 813 5.56 25.49 -6.39
C LEU A 813 5.84 26.92 -5.89
N CYS A 814 6.91 27.53 -6.38
CA CYS A 814 7.29 28.89 -6.00
C CYS A 814 8.22 29.54 -7.04
N PHE A 815 8.25 30.85 -7.03
CA PHE A 815 9.31 31.62 -7.65
C PHE A 815 10.47 31.79 -6.67
N ASN A 816 11.67 32.04 -7.17
CA ASN A 816 12.86 32.33 -6.36
C ASN A 816 13.06 31.30 -5.21
N PRO A 817 13.21 30.01 -5.49
CA PRO A 817 13.25 28.97 -4.46
C PRO A 817 14.43 29.12 -3.48
N HIS A 818 15.48 29.87 -3.85
CA HIS A 818 16.66 30.15 -3.01
C HIS A 818 16.33 30.93 -1.73
N ASP A 819 15.19 31.63 -1.68
CA ASP A 819 14.72 32.32 -0.48
C ASP A 819 14.06 31.35 0.55
N ARG A 820 13.65 30.18 0.12
CA ARG A 820 12.85 29.22 0.91
C ARG A 820 13.54 27.88 1.16
N PHE A 821 14.42 27.47 0.28
CA PHE A 821 15.00 26.13 0.29
C PHE A 821 16.52 26.15 0.27
N SER A 822 17.11 25.16 0.92
CA SER A 822 18.54 24.89 0.81
C SER A 822 18.95 24.64 -0.64
N LYS A 823 20.09 25.16 -1.06
CA LYS A 823 20.65 24.90 -2.39
C LYS A 823 20.80 23.40 -2.73
N ARG A 824 20.99 22.55 -1.72
CA ARG A 824 21.06 21.10 -1.93
C ARG A 824 19.77 20.50 -2.47
N ARG A 825 18.64 21.21 -2.31
CA ARG A 825 17.33 20.78 -2.82
C ARG A 825 16.98 21.41 -4.16
N ILE A 826 17.78 22.32 -4.68
CA ILE A 826 17.50 23.02 -5.94
C ILE A 826 18.49 22.51 -6.97
N VAL A 827 17.98 22.10 -8.12
CA VAL A 827 18.82 21.60 -9.21
C VAL A 827 19.35 22.76 -10.03
N PRO A 828 20.67 22.90 -10.26
CA PRO A 828 21.24 23.99 -11.07
C PRO A 828 20.82 23.83 -12.54
N SER A 829 20.56 24.95 -13.21
CA SER A 829 20.05 24.96 -14.59
C SER A 829 21.15 25.14 -15.65
N GLU A 830 22.21 25.93 -15.39
CA GLU A 830 23.28 26.23 -16.38
C GLU A 830 24.57 26.71 -15.70
N ASN A 831 25.70 26.57 -16.38
CA ASN A 831 26.88 27.38 -16.14
C ASN A 831 26.89 28.53 -17.17
N ASP A 832 26.27 29.67 -16.82
CA ASP A 832 26.20 30.83 -17.69
C ASP A 832 27.56 31.53 -17.75
N THR A 833 28.25 31.38 -18.86
CA THR A 833 29.57 31.98 -19.10
C THR A 833 29.49 33.32 -19.84
N LYS A 834 28.33 33.64 -20.41
CA LYS A 834 28.16 34.84 -21.26
C LYS A 834 27.69 36.05 -20.44
N TRP A 835 26.64 35.94 -19.68
CA TRP A 835 25.97 37.06 -19.01
C TRP A 835 26.22 37.11 -17.51
N ARG A 836 25.78 36.06 -16.78
CA ARG A 836 25.87 35.99 -15.31
C ARG A 836 27.26 35.59 -14.82
N GLN A 837 28.04 34.91 -15.66
CA GLN A 837 29.41 34.42 -15.42
C GLN A 837 29.52 33.56 -14.17
N GLN A 838 28.50 32.73 -13.91
CA GLN A 838 28.41 31.84 -12.78
C GLN A 838 27.44 30.68 -13.03
N ARG A 839 27.44 29.69 -12.12
CA ARG A 839 26.42 28.63 -12.08
C ARG A 839 25.07 29.25 -11.69
N VAL A 840 24.08 29.10 -12.53
CA VAL A 840 22.69 29.49 -12.26
C VAL A 840 22.06 28.43 -11.37
N HIS A 841 21.91 28.69 -10.07
CA HIS A 841 21.50 27.79 -9.04
C HIS A 841 20.53 28.48 -8.07
N GLY A 842 19.24 28.12 -8.17
CA GLY A 842 18.15 28.72 -7.41
C GLY A 842 17.59 30.00 -8.04
N TYR A 843 18.17 30.46 -9.14
CA TYR A 843 17.69 31.56 -9.97
C TYR A 843 17.12 31.00 -11.28
N VAL A 844 16.11 31.67 -11.84
CA VAL A 844 15.49 31.27 -13.10
C VAL A 844 16.51 31.25 -14.25
N HIS A 845 16.44 30.22 -15.09
CA HIS A 845 17.27 30.07 -16.28
C HIS A 845 17.01 31.19 -17.29
N ASP A 846 15.72 31.48 -17.55
CA ASP A 846 15.31 32.49 -18.53
C ASP A 846 15.83 33.87 -18.18
N MET A 847 16.53 34.49 -19.13
CA MET A 847 17.21 35.78 -18.92
C MET A 847 16.21 36.93 -18.79
N GLY A 848 15.12 36.93 -19.57
CA GLY A 848 14.08 37.96 -19.52
C GLY A 848 13.37 37.97 -18.17
N SER A 849 12.99 36.77 -17.68
CA SER A 849 12.40 36.62 -16.35
C SER A 849 13.37 36.99 -15.24
N ALA A 850 14.66 36.64 -15.36
CA ALA A 850 15.69 37.03 -14.38
C ALA A 850 15.84 38.54 -14.27
N MET A 851 15.78 39.25 -15.38
CA MET A 851 15.84 40.74 -15.39
C MET A 851 14.59 41.41 -14.79
N LEU A 852 13.51 40.62 -14.57
CA LEU A 852 12.33 41.02 -13.78
C LEU A 852 12.38 40.51 -12.34
N GLY A 853 13.55 40.10 -11.84
CA GLY A 853 13.72 39.56 -10.48
C GLY A 853 13.26 38.13 -10.30
N GLY A 854 13.21 37.36 -11.38
CA GLY A 854 12.86 35.92 -11.35
C GLY A 854 11.36 35.62 -11.39
N VAL A 855 10.50 36.64 -11.41
CA VAL A 855 9.04 36.47 -11.41
C VAL A 855 8.47 37.00 -12.72
N CYS A 856 8.03 36.09 -13.62
CA CYS A 856 7.37 36.49 -14.86
C CYS A 856 6.29 35.49 -15.29
N GLY A 857 5.41 35.89 -16.21
CA GLY A 857 4.29 35.08 -16.64
C GLY A 857 4.69 33.92 -17.58
N HIS A 858 5.87 33.95 -18.20
CA HIS A 858 6.32 32.91 -19.13
C HIS A 858 7.33 31.93 -18.55
N ALA A 859 8.08 32.32 -17.51
CA ALA A 859 9.12 31.55 -16.87
C ALA A 859 9.39 32.06 -15.43
N GLY A 860 10.07 31.26 -14.59
CA GLY A 860 10.45 31.63 -13.22
C GLY A 860 9.84 30.78 -12.14
N LEU A 861 8.85 29.95 -12.46
CA LEU A 861 8.28 29.00 -11.52
C LEU A 861 9.19 27.77 -11.38
N PHE A 862 9.33 27.30 -10.16
CA PHE A 862 10.05 26.08 -9.80
C PHE A 862 9.12 25.10 -9.10
N SER A 863 9.41 23.79 -9.19
CA SER A 863 8.69 22.76 -8.47
C SER A 863 9.42 21.41 -8.50
N ASN A 864 8.93 20.45 -7.71
CA ASN A 864 9.17 19.01 -7.89
C ASN A 864 8.04 18.38 -8.72
N ALA A 865 8.19 17.08 -9.05
CA ALA A 865 7.20 16.38 -9.87
C ALA A 865 5.87 16.19 -9.15
N ASN A 866 5.89 15.95 -7.83
CA ASN A 866 4.69 15.74 -7.02
C ASN A 866 3.77 16.98 -7.02
N ASP A 867 4.31 18.14 -6.68
CA ASP A 867 3.51 19.36 -6.55
C ASP A 867 2.95 19.81 -7.90
N LEU A 868 3.73 19.62 -8.97
CA LEU A 868 3.23 19.87 -10.32
C LEU A 868 2.13 18.87 -10.69
N ALA A 869 2.21 17.61 -10.27
CA ALA A 869 1.15 16.61 -10.50
C ALA A 869 -0.13 16.96 -9.73
N ILE A 870 -0.05 17.53 -8.53
CA ILE A 870 -1.20 18.03 -7.75
C ILE A 870 -1.95 19.10 -8.55
N LEU A 871 -1.22 20.08 -9.10
CA LEU A 871 -1.81 21.14 -9.94
C LEU A 871 -2.46 20.54 -11.20
N MET A 872 -1.76 19.65 -11.89
CA MET A 872 -2.30 18.99 -13.08
C MET A 872 -3.52 18.11 -12.75
N GLN A 873 -3.56 17.49 -11.56
CA GLN A 873 -4.73 16.73 -11.11
C GLN A 873 -5.94 17.63 -10.84
N MET A 874 -5.73 18.80 -10.28
CA MET A 874 -6.79 19.80 -10.10
C MET A 874 -7.43 20.17 -11.45
N LEU A 875 -6.61 20.42 -12.45
CA LEU A 875 -7.09 20.70 -13.82
C LEU A 875 -7.77 19.47 -14.44
N LEU A 876 -7.19 18.27 -14.28
CA LEU A 876 -7.77 17.01 -14.77
C LEU A 876 -9.14 16.72 -14.13
N ASN A 877 -9.29 17.07 -12.86
CA ASN A 877 -10.55 17.00 -12.10
C ASN A 877 -11.50 18.20 -12.40
N LYS A 878 -11.27 18.91 -13.52
CA LYS A 878 -12.14 20.00 -13.97
C LYS A 878 -12.27 21.12 -12.92
N GLY A 879 -11.15 21.47 -12.32
CA GLY A 879 -11.02 22.57 -11.36
C GLY A 879 -11.28 22.21 -9.90
N HIS A 880 -11.33 20.92 -9.54
CA HIS A 880 -11.54 20.48 -8.15
C HIS A 880 -10.34 19.75 -7.58
N TYR A 881 -9.95 20.07 -6.33
CA TYR A 881 -8.92 19.34 -5.58
C TYR A 881 -9.05 19.62 -4.07
N GLY A 882 -8.71 18.65 -3.22
CA GLY A 882 -8.70 18.82 -1.77
C GLY A 882 -10.08 19.09 -1.14
N GLY A 883 -11.17 18.86 -1.88
CA GLY A 883 -12.52 19.17 -1.47
C GLY A 883 -12.92 20.62 -1.76
N GLU A 884 -12.10 21.37 -2.51
CA GLU A 884 -12.33 22.75 -2.93
C GLU A 884 -12.50 22.84 -4.46
N ARG A 885 -13.28 23.85 -4.91
CA ARG A 885 -13.45 24.19 -6.30
C ARG A 885 -12.66 25.45 -6.61
N PHE A 886 -11.62 25.34 -7.43
CA PHE A 886 -10.79 26.45 -7.94
C PHE A 886 -11.39 27.07 -9.19
N PHE A 887 -11.97 26.26 -10.07
CA PHE A 887 -12.54 26.68 -11.35
C PHE A 887 -13.82 25.93 -11.67
N ASN A 888 -14.68 26.56 -12.49
CA ASN A 888 -15.79 25.89 -13.12
C ASN A 888 -15.27 24.91 -14.19
N GLN A 889 -15.97 23.79 -14.38
CA GLN A 889 -15.65 22.82 -15.42
C GLN A 889 -15.58 23.48 -16.81
N SER A 890 -16.53 24.37 -17.13
CA SER A 890 -16.58 25.05 -18.42
C SER A 890 -15.35 25.90 -18.70
N THR A 891 -14.78 26.53 -17.68
CA THR A 891 -13.56 27.33 -17.81
C THR A 891 -12.34 26.44 -18.11
N VAL A 892 -12.18 25.36 -17.35
CA VAL A 892 -11.08 24.40 -17.60
C VAL A 892 -11.21 23.82 -19.01
N GLU A 893 -12.41 23.38 -19.41
CA GLU A 893 -12.66 22.80 -20.74
C GLU A 893 -12.40 23.83 -21.86
N LEU A 894 -12.79 25.10 -21.69
CA LEU A 894 -12.53 26.16 -22.63
C LEU A 894 -11.04 26.42 -22.83
N PHE A 895 -10.28 26.52 -21.74
CA PHE A 895 -8.86 26.84 -21.81
C PHE A 895 -8.02 25.69 -22.34
N THR A 896 -8.43 24.45 -22.12
CA THR A 896 -7.72 23.25 -22.54
C THR A 896 -8.18 22.71 -23.91
N ALA A 897 -9.28 23.20 -24.48
CA ALA A 897 -9.77 22.79 -25.79
C ALA A 897 -8.90 23.37 -26.94
N TYR A 898 -8.87 22.68 -28.08
CA TYR A 898 -8.31 23.27 -29.32
C TYR A 898 -9.05 24.54 -29.67
N GLN A 899 -8.31 25.60 -30.01
CA GLN A 899 -8.86 26.90 -30.34
C GLN A 899 -8.97 27.17 -31.85
N ASN A 900 -8.18 26.47 -32.66
CA ASN A 900 -8.15 26.61 -34.11
C ASN A 900 -8.04 25.22 -34.75
N GLY A 901 -8.76 24.98 -35.84
CA GLY A 901 -8.73 23.69 -36.54
C GLY A 901 -7.35 23.30 -37.12
N ASN A 902 -6.44 24.28 -37.34
CA ASN A 902 -5.10 24.06 -37.87
C ASN A 902 -3.97 24.28 -36.84
N SER A 903 -4.31 24.67 -35.60
CA SER A 903 -3.35 24.88 -34.52
C SER A 903 -3.48 23.82 -33.46
N ARG A 904 -2.34 23.34 -32.95
CA ARG A 904 -2.34 22.43 -31.79
C ARG A 904 -2.55 23.13 -30.45
N ARG A 905 -2.95 24.40 -30.40
CA ARG A 905 -3.05 25.16 -29.16
C ARG A 905 -4.45 25.18 -28.57
N GLY A 906 -4.51 25.04 -27.24
CA GLY A 906 -5.57 25.58 -26.41
C GLY A 906 -5.24 27.03 -26.00
N LEU A 907 -6.00 27.64 -25.10
CA LEU A 907 -5.65 28.92 -24.51
C LEU A 907 -4.47 28.71 -23.51
N ILE A 908 -3.28 29.10 -23.91
CA ILE A 908 -1.98 28.85 -23.24
C ILE A 908 -1.49 27.40 -23.36
N PHE A 909 -2.37 26.41 -23.17
CA PHE A 909 -2.00 25.01 -23.14
C PHE A 909 -1.51 24.50 -24.51
N ASP A 910 -0.47 23.68 -24.46
CA ASP A 910 -0.04 22.87 -25.61
C ASP A 910 -0.86 21.59 -25.67
N LYS A 911 -1.00 21.00 -26.87
CA LYS A 911 -1.81 19.82 -27.12
C LYS A 911 -1.09 18.85 -28.05
N PRO A 912 -1.54 17.58 -28.19
CA PRO A 912 -1.04 16.70 -29.21
C PRO A 912 -1.15 17.32 -30.60
N GLU A 913 -0.20 17.05 -31.46
CA GLU A 913 -0.19 17.55 -32.84
C GLU A 913 -1.24 16.80 -33.69
N PRO A 914 -2.26 17.47 -34.22
CA PRO A 914 -3.29 16.81 -35.01
C PRO A 914 -2.79 16.37 -36.39
N ASN A 915 -1.75 17.04 -36.91
CA ASN A 915 -1.20 16.72 -38.23
C ASN A 915 0.04 15.81 -38.09
N SER A 916 -0.07 14.58 -38.59
CA SER A 916 0.98 13.55 -38.51
C SER A 916 2.31 13.94 -39.19
N ARG A 917 2.31 14.97 -40.06
CA ARG A 917 3.52 15.48 -40.73
C ARG A 917 4.43 16.27 -39.79
N TYR A 918 3.92 16.77 -38.66
CA TYR A 918 4.69 17.55 -37.73
C TYR A 918 5.09 16.72 -36.51
N SER A 919 6.14 17.15 -35.83
CA SER A 919 6.59 16.51 -34.59
C SER A 919 5.57 16.72 -33.47
N ASN A 920 5.19 15.64 -32.79
CA ASN A 920 4.27 15.70 -31.66
C ASN A 920 5.04 15.94 -30.35
N PRO A 921 4.69 16.95 -29.53
CA PRO A 921 5.31 17.17 -28.23
C PRO A 921 4.87 16.17 -27.17
N ALA A 922 3.75 15.48 -27.40
CA ALA A 922 3.22 14.40 -26.59
C ALA A 922 3.35 13.04 -27.29
N SER A 923 2.91 11.96 -26.65
CA SER A 923 2.77 10.67 -27.33
C SER A 923 1.75 10.75 -28.49
N LYS A 924 1.99 10.02 -29.56
CA LYS A 924 1.00 9.85 -30.64
C LYS A 924 -0.20 9.01 -30.22
N LEU A 925 -0.07 8.29 -29.11
CA LEU A 925 -1.14 7.48 -28.50
C LEU A 925 -2.01 8.29 -27.53
N ALA A 926 -1.61 9.53 -27.22
CA ALA A 926 -2.37 10.42 -26.36
C ALA A 926 -3.69 10.84 -27.02
N SER A 927 -4.76 10.97 -26.22
CA SER A 927 -6.04 11.43 -26.72
C SER A 927 -5.97 12.90 -27.20
N PHE A 928 -6.84 13.28 -28.12
CA PHE A 928 -6.93 14.70 -28.54
C PHE A 928 -7.39 15.64 -27.43
N LYS A 929 -7.93 15.13 -26.31
CA LYS A 929 -8.24 15.93 -25.12
C LYS A 929 -7.03 16.23 -24.27
N THR A 930 -5.91 15.54 -24.48
CA THR A 930 -4.66 15.79 -23.75
C THR A 930 -4.26 17.25 -23.84
N PHE A 931 -3.81 17.82 -22.71
CA PHE A 931 -3.32 19.17 -22.58
C PHE A 931 -2.10 19.23 -21.65
N GLY A 932 -1.27 20.21 -21.83
CA GLY A 932 -0.06 20.36 -21.03
C GLY A 932 0.88 21.41 -21.57
N HIS A 933 2.17 21.31 -21.23
CA HIS A 933 3.21 22.14 -21.82
C HIS A 933 4.60 21.50 -21.68
N THR A 934 5.53 21.93 -22.49
CA THR A 934 6.96 21.60 -22.38
C THR A 934 7.76 22.81 -21.91
N GLY A 935 8.88 22.58 -21.21
CA GLY A 935 9.79 23.61 -20.74
C GLY A 935 11.15 23.55 -21.41
N PHE A 936 11.79 24.71 -21.57
CA PHE A 936 13.10 24.85 -22.21
C PHE A 936 14.21 24.08 -21.46
N THR A 937 14.14 24.02 -20.16
CA THR A 937 15.04 23.26 -19.28
C THR A 937 14.95 21.73 -19.45
N GLY A 938 14.03 21.26 -20.31
CA GLY A 938 13.82 19.84 -20.62
C GLY A 938 12.60 19.24 -19.92
N THR A 939 11.84 20.03 -19.22
CA THR A 939 10.65 19.63 -18.47
C THR A 939 9.43 19.39 -19.37
N CYS A 940 8.45 18.58 -18.92
CA CYS A 940 7.09 18.54 -19.48
C CYS A 940 6.07 18.11 -18.42
N ALA A 941 4.83 18.58 -18.61
CA ALA A 941 3.67 18.18 -17.83
C ALA A 941 2.49 17.95 -18.79
N TRP A 942 1.89 16.77 -18.76
CA TRP A 942 0.77 16.38 -19.60
C TRP A 942 -0.35 15.76 -18.77
N ALA A 943 -1.59 16.11 -19.07
CA ALA A 943 -2.80 15.49 -18.51
C ALA A 943 -3.72 15.05 -19.64
N ASP A 944 -4.19 13.80 -19.58
CA ASP A 944 -5.11 13.21 -20.55
C ASP A 944 -6.45 12.89 -19.89
N PRO A 945 -7.52 13.67 -20.15
CA PRO A 945 -8.84 13.46 -19.56
C PRO A 945 -9.52 12.14 -19.97
N GLU A 946 -9.27 11.61 -21.17
CA GLU A 946 -9.89 10.35 -21.61
C GLU A 946 -9.30 9.15 -20.90
N HIS A 947 -7.99 9.20 -20.61
CA HIS A 947 -7.30 8.14 -19.94
C HIS A 947 -7.13 8.40 -18.44
N GLN A 948 -7.58 9.56 -17.92
CA GLN A 948 -7.35 9.98 -16.52
C GLN A 948 -5.87 9.84 -16.13
N LEU A 949 -4.98 10.30 -17.01
CA LEU A 949 -3.54 10.10 -16.94
C LEU A 949 -2.81 11.43 -16.77
N ILE A 950 -1.83 11.47 -15.87
CA ILE A 950 -0.86 12.56 -15.73
C ILE A 950 0.53 11.99 -15.95
N TYR A 951 1.33 12.71 -16.73
CA TYR A 951 2.75 12.44 -16.93
C TYR A 951 3.58 13.70 -16.72
N ILE A 952 4.51 13.63 -15.77
CA ILE A 952 5.47 14.70 -15.44
C ILE A 952 6.88 14.19 -15.70
N PHE A 953 7.69 14.99 -16.37
CA PHE A 953 9.12 14.78 -16.53
C PHE A 953 9.85 16.08 -16.23
N LEU A 954 10.71 16.09 -15.21
CA LEU A 954 11.55 17.23 -14.85
C LEU A 954 13.02 16.91 -15.08
N SER A 955 13.75 17.84 -15.68
CA SER A 955 15.18 17.71 -15.95
C SER A 955 15.86 19.06 -16.04
N ASN A 956 17.19 19.06 -16.01
CA ASN A 956 18.02 20.23 -16.22
C ASN A 956 18.96 20.03 -17.44
N ARG A 957 18.39 19.67 -18.60
CA ARG A 957 19.16 19.41 -19.82
C ARG A 957 20.09 20.58 -20.19
N THR A 958 19.72 21.80 -19.78
CA THR A 958 20.49 23.02 -20.02
C THR A 958 21.79 23.07 -19.26
N TYR A 959 21.99 22.20 -18.26
CA TYR A 959 23.27 22.09 -17.55
C TYR A 959 24.25 21.17 -18.30
N PRO A 960 25.53 21.55 -18.46
CA PRO A 960 26.14 22.82 -18.09
C PRO A 960 25.90 23.92 -19.13
N LYS A 961 25.38 23.60 -20.32
CA LYS A 961 25.20 24.56 -21.46
C LYS A 961 23.80 24.41 -22.05
N MET A 962 23.10 25.54 -22.22
CA MET A 962 21.73 25.56 -22.79
C MET A 962 21.70 25.07 -24.25
N SER A 963 22.82 25.05 -24.97
CA SER A 963 22.92 24.50 -26.33
C SER A 963 22.78 22.97 -26.39
N ASN A 964 22.78 22.25 -25.25
CA ASN A 964 22.55 20.79 -25.22
C ASN A 964 21.14 20.48 -25.72
N ASN A 965 21.02 19.92 -26.91
CA ASN A 965 19.75 19.57 -27.52
C ASN A 965 19.48 18.05 -27.59
N LYS A 966 20.32 17.22 -26.96
CA LYS A 966 20.25 15.75 -27.02
C LYS A 966 18.91 15.20 -26.48
N LEU A 967 18.35 15.80 -25.41
CA LEU A 967 17.06 15.38 -24.85
C LEU A 967 15.94 15.49 -25.90
N HIS A 968 15.94 16.60 -26.64
CA HIS A 968 14.94 16.87 -27.69
C HIS A 968 15.19 15.99 -28.92
N SER A 969 16.41 15.98 -29.48
CA SER A 969 16.74 15.22 -30.71
C SER A 969 16.55 13.71 -30.52
N ALA A 970 16.73 13.17 -29.31
CA ALA A 970 16.45 11.78 -28.99
C ALA A 970 14.98 11.50 -28.63
N ASN A 971 14.11 12.50 -28.59
CA ASN A 971 12.67 12.39 -28.22
C ASN A 971 12.43 11.71 -26.88
N ILE A 972 13.28 11.93 -25.88
CA ILE A 972 13.26 11.19 -24.60
C ILE A 972 11.89 11.32 -23.91
N ARG A 973 11.35 12.53 -23.78
CA ARG A 973 10.06 12.80 -23.11
C ARG A 973 8.91 12.06 -23.80
N THR A 974 8.85 12.11 -25.13
CA THR A 974 7.80 11.44 -25.92
C THR A 974 7.92 9.93 -25.84
N LYS A 975 9.16 9.37 -25.90
CA LYS A 975 9.39 7.92 -25.76
C LYS A 975 8.90 7.39 -24.40
N ILE A 976 9.14 8.12 -23.33
CA ILE A 976 8.62 7.74 -22.01
C ILE A 976 7.09 7.79 -22.02
N HIS A 977 6.50 8.82 -22.60
CA HIS A 977 5.05 8.97 -22.73
C HIS A 977 4.44 7.82 -23.57
N ASP A 978 5.11 7.39 -24.63
CA ASP A 978 4.71 6.23 -25.44
C ASP A 978 4.71 4.93 -24.64
N VAL A 979 5.76 4.71 -23.81
CA VAL A 979 5.84 3.53 -22.92
C VAL A 979 4.64 3.47 -21.97
N ILE A 980 4.19 4.60 -21.43
CA ILE A 980 3.04 4.64 -20.50
C ILE A 980 1.77 4.15 -21.21
N TYR A 981 1.46 4.66 -22.40
CA TYR A 981 0.29 4.21 -23.16
C TYR A 981 0.41 2.75 -23.61
N GLN A 982 1.59 2.33 -24.06
CA GLN A 982 1.85 0.93 -24.42
C GLN A 982 1.68 0.00 -23.22
N ALA A 983 2.11 0.41 -22.02
CA ALA A 983 1.90 -0.35 -20.79
C ALA A 983 0.41 -0.52 -20.47
N MET A 984 -0.39 0.55 -20.67
CA MET A 984 -1.84 0.49 -20.51
C MET A 984 -2.52 -0.47 -21.52
N ALA A 985 -2.10 -0.43 -22.79
CA ALA A 985 -2.64 -1.31 -23.82
C ALA A 985 -2.28 -2.78 -23.55
N LYS A 986 -1.00 -3.07 -23.35
CA LYS A 986 -0.51 -4.43 -23.05
C LYS A 986 -1.16 -5.04 -21.81
N SER A 987 -1.42 -4.25 -20.79
CA SER A 987 -2.07 -4.73 -19.56
C SER A 987 -3.55 -5.07 -19.75
N LYS A 988 -4.19 -4.53 -20.81
CA LYS A 988 -5.56 -4.88 -21.20
C LYS A 988 -5.63 -6.08 -22.15
N GLY A 989 -4.49 -6.62 -22.58
CA GLY A 989 -4.42 -7.72 -23.53
C GLY A 989 -4.62 -7.28 -25.00
N VAL A 990 -4.42 -5.99 -25.29
CA VAL A 990 -4.51 -5.40 -26.65
C VAL A 990 -3.13 -5.14 -27.21
#